data_127280c282f62c73aa4de7a883a3a08b
#
_entry.id   127280c282f62c73aa4de7a883a3a08b
#
_cell.length_a   1.000
_cell.length_b   1.000
_cell.length_c   1.000
_cell.angle_alpha   90.00
_cell.angle_beta   90.00
_cell.angle_gamma   90.00
#
_symmetry.space_group_name_H-M   'P 1'
#
loop_
_entity.id
_entity.type
_entity.pdbx_description
1 polymer ?
#
loop_
_entity_poly.entity_id
_entity_poly.type
_entity_poly.pdbx_seq_one_letter_code
_entity_poly.pdbx_strand_id
1 'polypeptide(L)'
;MKTHKTGFIASFKAFVRDPFRMFGIVSAVLLLLLTVAPAKDYFSEWHGYQKQYLKLIRNRGDAVTLTRHFQGGIQQIWIPQLGVVDRCQTCHVGLTETSLANIKQQPFRAHPPIPHKLTEYGCVICHRGQGAATTVGEAHNSRMAGEEPLLPARYVESSCGQCHHQPLEGTPHLNQGREILSRYGCVHCHNVTAPDGTTMQASDNPPPLTHIADKTTREWIYAWLKDPAGYSATATMPNFMLSDGDASDISAFLIADSVPQAGDTMAIPAGAAAVQPDPTAGASLYGESFCASCHATQNAAGNLVGGDLGPELTNVGTKVKPGWLMVWMRDPQKYDPNTPMPQYRWTDQQLKLIVAFVQSKTDPDYVADVHLQAATPAQIAHGKQLVVEYGCASCHQISGVPKPDNYGPDLSRIGSKPVVQLVFLPGMEHTLPAYLEQKIRRPRAFGASLHMPRFNFTPGQVEDVTTALLSLTDRSFTLPASMQVPAVHETNYQPAGQAGQLMASLNCLSCHRINGHGGTMAPDLSWEGSAVQRQWLDSFLKNPNTLRPALIRRMPKFNLTDAERTVLTDYMMTVYQTPLFVRDAMPLTGYSPELVEKGRQLFYSRYDCQSCHMVNPNQDKGYIGPTLTAVGARLNAAWIFHYLKDPQALRPGTIEPNQHMSDEDAQALTAFLMAQKGAAGQGAKQ
;
A
#
# COMPACT_ATOMS: atom_id res chain seq x y z
N MET A 1 -41.53 -60.65 44.69
CA MET A 1 -40.33 -59.90 44.27
C MET A 1 -40.22 -58.46 44.87
N LYS A 2 -40.87 -58.13 45.97
CA LYS A 2 -40.85 -56.79 46.58
C LYS A 2 -39.99 -56.64 47.86
N THR A 3 -39.54 -57.72 48.45
CA THR A 3 -38.86 -57.75 49.76
C THR A 3 -37.33 -57.62 49.70
N HIS A 4 -36.67 -57.86 48.56
CA HIS A 4 -35.22 -57.74 48.41
C HIS A 4 -34.72 -56.28 48.17
N LYS A 5 -35.55 -55.37 47.63
CA LYS A 5 -35.15 -53.98 47.33
C LYS A 5 -35.10 -53.10 48.59
N THR A 6 -35.96 -53.35 49.57
CA THR A 6 -36.01 -52.56 50.82
C THR A 6 -34.85 -52.82 51.75
N GLY A 7 -34.34 -54.05 51.82
CA GLY A 7 -33.16 -54.41 52.61
C GLY A 7 -31.84 -53.79 52.09
N PHE A 8 -31.67 -53.76 50.76
CA PHE A 8 -30.51 -53.13 50.14
C PHE A 8 -30.43 -51.62 50.37
N ILE A 9 -31.55 -50.93 50.23
CA ILE A 9 -31.63 -49.46 50.45
C ILE A 9 -31.39 -49.12 51.94
N ALA A 10 -31.95 -49.89 52.90
CA ALA A 10 -31.73 -49.71 54.33
C ALA A 10 -30.26 -49.94 54.72
N SER A 11 -29.63 -51.02 54.19
CA SER A 11 -28.24 -51.33 54.41
C SER A 11 -27.28 -50.31 53.79
N PHE A 12 -27.63 -49.77 52.60
CA PHE A 12 -26.88 -48.69 51.96
C PHE A 12 -26.99 -47.37 52.75
N LYS A 13 -28.16 -47.02 53.25
CA LYS A 13 -28.35 -45.84 54.10
C LYS A 13 -27.60 -45.93 55.41
N ALA A 14 -27.53 -47.13 56.05
CA ALA A 14 -26.77 -47.37 57.28
C ALA A 14 -25.26 -47.30 56.97
N PHE A 15 -24.81 -47.83 55.86
CA PHE A 15 -23.42 -47.81 55.40
C PHE A 15 -22.95 -46.34 55.13
N VAL A 16 -23.78 -45.50 54.51
CA VAL A 16 -23.48 -44.08 54.22
C VAL A 16 -23.55 -43.21 55.47
N ARG A 17 -24.24 -43.65 56.54
CA ARG A 17 -24.33 -42.93 57.81
C ARG A 17 -23.16 -43.18 58.76
N ASP A 18 -22.35 -44.18 58.52
CA ASP A 18 -21.12 -44.45 59.30
C ASP A 18 -20.01 -43.47 58.90
N PRO A 19 -19.65 -42.51 59.76
CA PRO A 19 -18.66 -41.48 59.43
C PRO A 19 -17.27 -42.05 59.13
N PHE A 20 -16.86 -43.14 59.75
CA PHE A 20 -15.56 -43.75 59.49
C PHE A 20 -15.51 -44.46 58.15
N ARG A 21 -16.60 -45.14 57.74
CA ARG A 21 -16.68 -45.77 56.42
C ARG A 21 -16.78 -44.72 55.30
N MET A 22 -17.54 -43.66 55.53
CA MET A 22 -17.59 -42.56 54.57
C MET A 22 -16.25 -41.85 54.42
N PHE A 23 -15.54 -41.62 55.54
CA PHE A 23 -14.20 -41.05 55.49
C PHE A 23 -13.24 -41.96 54.71
N GLY A 24 -13.28 -43.30 54.96
CA GLY A 24 -12.46 -44.25 54.18
C GLY A 24 -12.77 -44.24 52.69
N ILE A 25 -14.06 -44.22 52.30
CA ILE A 25 -14.48 -44.13 50.91
C ILE A 25 -14.05 -42.82 50.28
N VAL A 26 -14.32 -41.67 50.89
CA VAL A 26 -13.94 -40.35 50.38
C VAL A 26 -12.42 -40.28 50.25
N SER A 27 -11.64 -40.78 51.21
CA SER A 27 -10.19 -40.82 51.13
C SER A 27 -9.68 -41.74 50.01
N ALA A 28 -10.30 -42.89 49.82
CA ALA A 28 -9.95 -43.80 48.71
C ALA A 28 -10.30 -43.19 47.35
N VAL A 29 -11.47 -42.51 47.23
CA VAL A 29 -11.84 -41.80 46.02
C VAL A 29 -10.91 -40.62 45.76
N LEU A 30 -10.53 -39.86 46.80
CA LEU A 30 -9.56 -38.77 46.69
C LEU A 30 -8.20 -39.28 46.23
N LEU A 31 -7.70 -40.37 46.85
CA LEU A 31 -6.43 -41.02 46.42
C LEU A 31 -6.49 -41.51 44.97
N LEU A 32 -7.63 -42.10 44.56
CA LEU A 32 -7.83 -42.52 43.17
C LEU A 32 -7.80 -41.30 42.22
N LEU A 33 -8.49 -40.23 42.56
CA LEU A 33 -8.48 -38.99 41.76
C LEU A 33 -7.09 -38.37 41.70
N LEU A 34 -6.35 -38.35 42.80
CA LEU A 34 -4.94 -37.89 42.84
C LEU A 34 -3.98 -38.75 42.00
N THR A 35 -4.27 -40.04 41.81
CA THR A 35 -3.48 -40.92 40.91
C THR A 35 -3.93 -40.80 39.46
N VAL A 36 -5.21 -40.56 39.20
CA VAL A 36 -5.75 -40.41 37.83
C VAL A 36 -5.30 -39.10 37.17
N ALA A 37 -5.19 -38.02 37.94
CA ALA A 37 -4.79 -36.72 37.39
C ALA A 37 -3.40 -36.76 36.72
N PRO A 38 -2.32 -37.23 37.34
CA PRO A 38 -1.01 -37.41 36.69
C PRO A 38 -1.03 -38.39 35.52
N ALA A 39 -1.84 -39.47 35.64
CA ALA A 39 -2.01 -40.42 34.52
C ALA A 39 -2.65 -39.74 33.31
N LYS A 40 -3.67 -38.88 33.49
CA LYS A 40 -4.27 -38.09 32.42
C LYS A 40 -3.22 -37.23 31.73
N ASP A 41 -2.36 -36.54 32.50
CA ASP A 41 -1.32 -35.68 31.93
C ASP A 41 -0.28 -36.47 31.14
N TYR A 42 0.08 -37.70 31.61
CA TYR A 42 0.99 -38.60 30.88
C TYR A 42 0.46 -39.02 29.52
N PHE A 43 -0.86 -39.19 29.38
CA PHE A 43 -1.54 -39.52 28.11
C PHE A 43 -2.04 -38.28 27.35
N SER A 44 -1.73 -37.08 27.81
CA SER A 44 -2.13 -35.84 27.12
C SER A 44 -1.46 -35.70 25.75
N GLU A 45 -2.13 -35.05 24.85
CA GLU A 45 -1.68 -34.85 23.47
C GLU A 45 -0.33 -34.10 23.41
N TRP A 46 -0.18 -33.03 24.20
CA TRP A 46 1.05 -32.25 24.25
C TRP A 46 2.29 -33.08 24.69
N HIS A 47 2.12 -34.03 25.61
CA HIS A 47 3.19 -34.91 26.03
C HIS A 47 3.64 -35.82 24.89
N GLY A 48 2.70 -36.25 24.02
CA GLY A 48 2.99 -36.98 22.80
C GLY A 48 3.93 -36.23 21.86
N TYR A 49 3.68 -34.92 21.64
CA TYR A 49 4.56 -34.06 20.83
C TYR A 49 5.97 -33.93 21.46
N GLN A 50 6.08 -33.73 22.76
CA GLN A 50 7.38 -33.62 23.42
C GLN A 50 8.19 -34.93 23.30
N LYS A 51 7.54 -36.10 23.42
CA LYS A 51 8.17 -37.38 23.15
C LYS A 51 8.65 -37.54 21.70
N GLN A 52 7.84 -37.11 20.76
CA GLN A 52 8.21 -37.09 19.32
C GLN A 52 9.41 -36.20 19.06
N TYR A 53 9.45 -35.01 19.66
CA TYR A 53 10.59 -34.10 19.59
C TYR A 53 11.87 -34.72 20.11
N LEU A 54 11.85 -35.30 21.31
CA LEU A 54 13.00 -35.96 21.89
C LEU A 54 13.48 -37.16 21.04
N LYS A 55 12.56 -37.88 20.39
CA LYS A 55 12.91 -38.95 19.43
C LYS A 55 13.56 -38.36 18.17
N LEU A 56 13.04 -37.22 17.65
CA LEU A 56 13.58 -36.54 16.47
C LEU A 56 15.03 -36.10 16.69
N ILE A 57 15.33 -35.49 17.84
CA ILE A 57 16.67 -34.92 18.10
C ILE A 57 17.72 -35.97 18.51
N ARG A 58 17.32 -37.15 19.01
CA ARG A 58 18.21 -38.17 19.58
C ARG A 58 19.39 -38.56 18.69
N ASN A 59 19.19 -38.63 17.38
CA ASN A 59 20.19 -39.13 16.43
C ASN A 59 20.85 -37.98 15.63
N ARG A 60 20.71 -36.74 16.10
CA ARG A 60 21.30 -35.56 15.43
C ARG A 60 22.68 -35.27 16.02
N GLY A 61 23.55 -34.66 15.20
CA GLY A 61 24.88 -34.24 15.66
C GLY A 61 24.84 -33.17 16.77
N ASP A 62 23.75 -32.40 16.84
CA ASP A 62 23.49 -31.37 17.84
C ASP A 62 22.58 -31.82 18.99
N ALA A 63 22.32 -33.12 19.12
CA ALA A 63 21.39 -33.70 20.09
C ALA A 63 21.64 -33.26 21.55
N VAL A 64 22.89 -33.14 21.97
CA VAL A 64 23.26 -32.74 23.35
C VAL A 64 22.80 -31.30 23.61
N THR A 65 23.03 -30.39 22.67
CA THR A 65 22.62 -28.98 22.79
C THR A 65 21.11 -28.87 22.80
N LEU A 66 20.41 -29.49 21.84
CA LEU A 66 18.95 -29.48 21.75
C LEU A 66 18.28 -30.11 23.00
N THR A 67 18.85 -31.18 23.55
CA THR A 67 18.34 -31.78 24.80
C THR A 67 18.53 -30.87 26.00
N ARG A 68 19.63 -30.13 26.05
CA ARG A 68 19.88 -29.12 27.11
C ARG A 68 18.92 -27.98 27.08
N HIS A 69 18.55 -27.52 25.89
CA HIS A 69 17.57 -26.42 25.70
C HIS A 69 16.13 -26.87 25.91
N PHE A 70 15.85 -28.18 25.80
CA PHE A 70 14.50 -28.71 25.95
C PHE A 70 13.98 -28.54 27.37
N GLN A 71 12.83 -27.88 27.48
CA GLN A 71 12.06 -27.76 28.72
C GLN A 71 10.79 -28.60 28.59
N GLY A 72 10.69 -29.67 29.39
CA GLY A 72 9.52 -30.53 29.43
C GLY A 72 8.37 -29.92 30.24
N GLY A 73 7.16 -30.42 29.99
CA GLY A 73 5.95 -29.97 30.67
C GLY A 73 5.23 -28.86 29.90
N ILE A 74 4.19 -28.26 30.50
CA ILE A 74 3.44 -27.18 29.92
C ILE A 74 4.25 -25.89 29.99
N GLN A 75 4.62 -25.37 28.85
CA GLN A 75 5.28 -24.05 28.71
C GLN A 75 4.23 -22.99 28.59
N GLN A 76 4.26 -21.99 29.48
CA GLN A 76 3.26 -20.89 29.48
C GLN A 76 3.94 -19.54 29.52
N ILE A 77 3.56 -18.68 28.59
CA ILE A 77 3.86 -17.26 28.60
C ILE A 77 2.60 -16.52 29.05
N TRP A 78 2.72 -15.68 30.09
CA TRP A 78 1.63 -14.83 30.51
C TRP A 78 2.02 -13.37 30.28
N ILE A 79 1.19 -12.65 29.53
CA ILE A 79 1.43 -11.27 29.13
C ILE A 79 0.23 -10.44 29.63
N PRO A 80 0.26 -10.01 30.91
CA PRO A 80 -0.87 -9.31 31.52
C PRO A 80 -1.22 -8.00 30.82
N GLN A 81 -0.25 -7.29 30.25
CA GLN A 81 -0.44 -6.05 29.51
C GLN A 81 -1.31 -6.22 28.25
N LEU A 82 -1.27 -7.40 27.67
CA LEU A 82 -2.04 -7.76 26.47
C LEU A 82 -3.22 -8.70 26.78
N GLY A 83 -3.40 -9.09 28.05
CA GLY A 83 -4.43 -10.05 28.48
C GLY A 83 -4.24 -11.45 27.89
N VAL A 84 -3.01 -11.85 27.55
CA VAL A 84 -2.69 -13.06 26.79
C VAL A 84 -2.06 -14.13 27.68
N VAL A 85 -2.59 -15.36 27.57
CA VAL A 85 -1.95 -16.60 28.03
C VAL A 85 -1.61 -17.42 26.80
N ASP A 86 -0.35 -17.84 26.68
CA ASP A 86 0.15 -18.56 25.52
C ASP A 86 0.90 -19.83 25.93
N ARG A 87 0.44 -20.98 25.46
CA ARG A 87 1.01 -22.32 25.72
C ARG A 87 1.48 -23.02 24.44
N CYS A 88 1.54 -22.31 23.32
CA CYS A 88 1.87 -22.87 22.01
C CYS A 88 3.23 -23.58 22.03
N GLN A 89 4.22 -23.06 22.77
CA GLN A 89 5.53 -23.66 22.90
C GLN A 89 5.53 -25.05 23.61
N THR A 90 4.42 -25.42 24.27
CA THR A 90 4.25 -26.75 24.85
C THR A 90 4.34 -27.87 23.79
N CYS A 91 3.79 -27.62 22.59
CA CYS A 91 3.82 -28.56 21.45
C CYS A 91 4.86 -28.13 20.40
N HIS A 92 5.03 -26.80 20.16
CA HIS A 92 5.98 -26.23 19.22
C HIS A 92 7.38 -26.06 19.82
N VAL A 93 7.92 -27.14 20.37
CA VAL A 93 9.16 -27.16 21.18
C VAL A 93 10.46 -26.84 20.43
N GLY A 94 10.47 -26.92 19.08
CA GLY A 94 11.63 -26.60 18.24
C GLY A 94 11.65 -25.17 17.73
N LEU A 95 10.71 -24.34 18.10
CA LEU A 95 10.43 -23.04 17.52
C LEU A 95 11.63 -22.07 17.49
N THR A 96 12.45 -22.08 18.55
CA THR A 96 13.62 -21.20 18.71
C THR A 96 14.93 -21.82 18.26
N GLU A 97 14.93 -23.13 17.87
CA GLU A 97 16.10 -23.87 17.54
C GLU A 97 16.47 -23.72 16.06
N THR A 98 17.32 -22.75 15.73
CA THR A 98 17.71 -22.42 14.34
C THR A 98 18.25 -23.60 13.54
N SER A 99 18.90 -24.57 14.20
CA SER A 99 19.37 -25.82 13.57
C SER A 99 18.23 -26.71 13.03
N LEU A 100 16.99 -26.43 13.44
CA LEU A 100 15.79 -27.14 12.98
C LEU A 100 15.04 -26.36 11.84
N ALA A 101 15.63 -25.32 11.30
CA ALA A 101 14.96 -24.49 10.26
C ALA A 101 14.57 -25.29 9.00
N ASN A 102 15.35 -26.29 8.64
CA ASN A 102 15.17 -27.06 7.40
C ASN A 102 14.46 -28.41 7.60
N ILE A 103 13.99 -28.73 8.81
CA ILE A 103 13.24 -29.97 9.01
C ILE A 103 11.84 -29.87 8.43
N LYS A 104 11.34 -31.00 7.88
CA LYS A 104 10.00 -31.09 7.32
C LYS A 104 8.91 -31.41 8.35
N GLN A 105 9.33 -31.97 9.50
CA GLN A 105 8.39 -32.47 10.50
C GLN A 105 7.82 -31.35 11.34
N GLN A 106 6.52 -31.11 11.18
CA GLN A 106 5.75 -30.21 12.03
C GLN A 106 5.34 -30.95 13.32
N PRO A 107 5.22 -30.23 14.45
CA PRO A 107 5.38 -28.80 14.67
C PRO A 107 6.79 -28.37 15.15
N PHE A 108 7.84 -29.12 14.82
CA PHE A 108 9.18 -28.96 15.40
C PHE A 108 10.14 -28.11 14.57
N ARG A 109 9.67 -27.59 13.42
CA ARG A 109 10.46 -26.71 12.59
C ARG A 109 10.68 -25.36 13.30
N ALA A 110 11.92 -24.85 13.24
CA ALA A 110 12.21 -23.50 13.73
C ALA A 110 11.40 -22.45 12.98
N HIS A 111 10.97 -21.45 13.72
CA HIS A 111 10.27 -20.30 13.16
C HIS A 111 11.25 -19.43 12.35
N PRO A 112 10.84 -18.80 11.23
CA PRO A 112 11.58 -17.72 10.62
C PRO A 112 11.93 -16.62 11.65
N PRO A 113 12.87 -15.70 11.36
CA PRO A 113 13.20 -14.61 12.28
C PRO A 113 11.95 -13.88 12.76
N ILE A 114 11.80 -13.76 14.07
CA ILE A 114 10.64 -13.11 14.72
C ILE A 114 11.06 -11.69 15.09
N PRO A 115 10.33 -10.64 14.63
CA PRO A 115 10.71 -9.25 14.89
C PRO A 115 10.51 -8.83 16.36
N HIS A 116 9.67 -9.58 17.10
CA HIS A 116 9.33 -9.30 18.49
C HIS A 116 9.76 -10.43 19.42
N LYS A 117 10.09 -10.12 20.67
CA LYS A 117 10.43 -11.15 21.66
C LYS A 117 9.19 -11.96 22.05
N LEU A 118 9.26 -13.27 21.93
CA LEU A 118 8.16 -14.17 22.28
C LEU A 118 7.69 -14.02 23.72
N THR A 119 8.59 -13.73 24.65
CA THR A 119 8.26 -13.51 26.07
C THR A 119 7.45 -12.24 26.34
N GLU A 120 7.44 -11.31 25.39
CA GLU A 120 6.71 -10.03 25.50
C GLU A 120 5.39 -10.05 24.73
N TYR A 121 5.26 -10.86 23.67
CA TYR A 121 4.10 -10.85 22.78
C TYR A 121 3.39 -12.19 22.67
N GLY A 122 4.06 -13.33 22.91
CA GLY A 122 3.51 -14.68 22.69
C GLY A 122 3.30 -14.97 21.19
N CYS A 123 2.65 -16.08 20.90
CA CYS A 123 2.39 -16.56 19.54
C CYS A 123 1.01 -16.12 19.03
N VAL A 124 0.00 -16.14 19.90
CA VAL A 124 -1.40 -15.88 19.52
C VAL A 124 -1.67 -14.43 19.10
N ILE A 125 -0.81 -13.50 19.48
CA ILE A 125 -0.92 -12.09 19.00
C ILE A 125 -0.76 -12.04 17.47
N CYS A 126 0.15 -12.86 16.91
CA CYS A 126 0.40 -12.94 15.48
C CYS A 126 -0.46 -14.00 14.78
N HIS A 127 -0.64 -15.17 15.40
CA HIS A 127 -1.29 -16.31 14.76
C HIS A 127 -2.75 -16.51 15.11
N ARG A 128 -3.28 -15.76 16.10
CA ARG A 128 -4.61 -15.98 16.68
C ARG A 128 -4.72 -17.40 17.30
N GLY A 129 -5.89 -18.01 17.34
CA GLY A 129 -6.11 -19.28 17.99
C GLY A 129 -6.25 -19.17 19.51
N GLN A 130 -6.32 -20.32 20.20
CA GLN A 130 -6.54 -20.39 21.65
C GLN A 130 -5.23 -20.67 22.41
N GLY A 131 -4.55 -19.61 22.83
CA GLY A 131 -3.25 -19.73 23.50
C GLY A 131 -3.26 -20.51 24.78
N ALA A 132 -4.36 -20.53 25.54
CA ALA A 132 -4.50 -21.27 26.80
C ALA A 132 -4.75 -22.77 26.63
N ALA A 133 -5.02 -23.22 25.38
CA ALA A 133 -5.33 -24.60 25.09
C ALA A 133 -4.11 -25.53 25.23
N THR A 134 -4.38 -26.85 25.46
CA THR A 134 -3.39 -27.89 25.60
C THR A 134 -3.61 -29.06 24.63
N THR A 135 -4.60 -28.94 23.75
CA THR A 135 -4.88 -29.87 22.65
C THR A 135 -4.83 -29.12 21.32
N VAL A 136 -4.48 -29.82 20.24
CA VAL A 136 -4.42 -29.23 18.88
C VAL A 136 -5.79 -28.75 18.44
N GLY A 137 -6.83 -29.54 18.72
CA GLY A 137 -8.20 -29.20 18.33
C GLY A 137 -8.69 -27.92 18.97
N GLU A 138 -8.40 -27.69 20.24
CA GLU A 138 -8.75 -26.44 20.94
C GLU A 138 -7.84 -25.28 20.52
N ALA A 139 -6.54 -25.51 20.37
CA ALA A 139 -5.58 -24.48 20.05
C ALA A 139 -5.79 -23.87 18.63
N HIS A 140 -6.09 -24.72 17.65
CA HIS A 140 -6.12 -24.33 16.23
C HIS A 140 -7.56 -24.14 15.68
N ASN A 141 -8.51 -24.96 16.15
CA ASN A 141 -9.86 -25.01 15.62
C ASN A 141 -10.86 -24.64 16.72
N SER A 142 -11.07 -23.35 16.92
CA SER A 142 -12.12 -22.94 17.84
C SER A 142 -13.49 -23.39 17.31
N ARG A 143 -14.23 -24.12 18.15
CA ARG A 143 -15.61 -24.55 17.89
C ARG A 143 -16.64 -23.82 18.72
N MET A 144 -16.20 -22.97 19.64
CA MET A 144 -17.09 -22.22 20.53
C MET A 144 -17.37 -20.83 19.98
N ALA A 145 -18.58 -20.35 20.16
CA ALA A 145 -18.96 -18.99 19.76
C ALA A 145 -18.10 -17.97 20.52
N GLY A 146 -17.46 -17.08 19.79
CA GLY A 146 -16.58 -16.05 20.35
C GLY A 146 -15.09 -16.41 20.41
N GLU A 147 -14.72 -17.63 20.05
CA GLU A 147 -13.32 -18.01 19.93
C GLU A 147 -12.79 -17.77 18.51
N GLU A 148 -11.54 -17.34 18.40
CA GLU A 148 -10.88 -17.13 17.12
C GLU A 148 -10.11 -18.39 16.69
N PRO A 149 -10.31 -18.90 15.48
CA PRO A 149 -9.50 -19.99 14.95
C PRO A 149 -8.07 -19.49 14.65
N LEU A 150 -7.14 -20.44 14.49
CA LEU A 150 -5.79 -20.13 14.02
C LEU A 150 -5.85 -19.42 12.67
N LEU A 151 -5.11 -18.32 12.55
CA LEU A 151 -5.03 -17.55 11.30
C LEU A 151 -4.20 -18.33 10.28
N PRO A 152 -4.68 -18.54 9.03
CA PRO A 152 -3.85 -19.13 7.99
C PRO A 152 -2.55 -18.35 7.80
N ALA A 153 -1.42 -19.04 7.64
CA ALA A 153 -0.09 -18.42 7.60
C ALA A 153 0.05 -17.29 6.56
N ARG A 154 -0.64 -17.40 5.42
CA ARG A 154 -0.65 -16.35 4.37
C ARG A 154 -1.25 -15.00 4.83
N TYR A 155 -2.04 -14.99 5.90
CA TYR A 155 -2.65 -13.78 6.45
C TYR A 155 -2.00 -13.28 7.73
N VAL A 156 -0.87 -13.85 8.14
CA VAL A 156 -0.21 -13.50 9.42
C VAL A 156 0.14 -12.01 9.50
N GLU A 157 0.47 -11.38 8.37
CA GLU A 157 0.75 -9.94 8.30
C GLU A 157 -0.44 -9.07 8.76
N SER A 158 -1.68 -9.58 8.67
CA SER A 158 -2.84 -8.85 9.18
C SER A 158 -2.74 -8.54 10.68
N SER A 159 -2.06 -9.39 11.44
CA SER A 159 -1.87 -9.19 12.87
C SER A 159 -0.92 -8.03 13.18
N CYS A 160 0.04 -7.74 12.29
CA CYS A 160 0.91 -6.57 12.42
C CYS A 160 0.10 -5.26 12.42
N GLY A 161 -0.96 -5.21 11.61
CA GLY A 161 -1.81 -4.03 11.47
C GLY A 161 -2.65 -3.69 12.69
N GLN A 162 -2.72 -4.56 13.69
CA GLN A 162 -3.40 -4.26 14.97
C GLN A 162 -2.62 -3.23 15.80
N CYS A 163 -1.31 -3.12 15.59
CA CYS A 163 -0.43 -2.19 16.31
C CYS A 163 0.28 -1.21 15.37
N HIS A 164 0.59 -1.62 14.13
CA HIS A 164 1.30 -0.81 13.15
C HIS A 164 0.34 -0.28 12.09
N HIS A 165 -0.04 1.00 12.22
CA HIS A 165 -1.02 1.64 11.33
C HIS A 165 -0.38 2.28 10.10
N GLN A 166 0.94 2.53 10.14
CA GLN A 166 1.74 3.02 9.01
C GLN A 166 2.33 1.86 8.19
N PRO A 167 2.77 2.10 6.95
CA PRO A 167 3.50 1.09 6.18
C PRO A 167 4.68 0.54 6.96
N LEU A 168 4.80 -0.79 7.01
CA LEU A 168 5.82 -1.49 7.78
C LEU A 168 6.68 -2.34 6.84
N GLU A 169 8.01 -2.21 6.96
CA GLU A 169 8.94 -3.08 6.25
C GLU A 169 8.71 -4.55 6.63
N GLY A 170 8.76 -5.44 5.65
CA GLY A 170 8.53 -6.88 5.87
C GLY A 170 7.07 -7.30 5.89
N THR A 171 6.11 -6.40 5.64
CA THR A 171 4.68 -6.73 5.51
C THR A 171 4.11 -6.31 4.15
N PRO A 172 4.59 -6.89 3.03
CA PRO A 172 4.19 -6.48 1.69
C PRO A 172 2.69 -6.65 1.44
N HIS A 173 2.08 -7.74 1.88
CA HIS A 173 0.64 -8.01 1.66
C HIS A 173 -0.25 -7.03 2.43
N LEU A 174 0.09 -6.70 3.68
CA LEU A 174 -0.65 -5.73 4.47
C LEU A 174 -0.56 -4.32 3.85
N ASN A 175 0.66 -3.90 3.48
CA ASN A 175 0.88 -2.59 2.88
C ASN A 175 0.17 -2.46 1.54
N GLN A 176 0.29 -3.47 0.67
CA GLN A 176 -0.36 -3.51 -0.63
C GLN A 176 -1.88 -3.55 -0.49
N GLY A 177 -2.41 -4.30 0.47
CA GLY A 177 -3.85 -4.35 0.74
C GLY A 177 -4.42 -3.00 1.18
N ARG A 178 -3.71 -2.26 2.04
CA ARG A 178 -4.07 -0.90 2.43
C ARG A 178 -4.04 0.07 1.25
N GLU A 179 -3.02 -0.04 0.41
CA GLU A 179 -2.94 0.75 -0.83
C GLU A 179 -4.12 0.46 -1.75
N ILE A 180 -4.47 -0.81 -1.95
CA ILE A 180 -5.61 -1.20 -2.79
C ILE A 180 -6.93 -0.65 -2.22
N LEU A 181 -7.17 -0.75 -0.91
CA LEU A 181 -8.38 -0.20 -0.27
C LEU A 181 -8.54 1.30 -0.52
N SER A 182 -7.43 2.05 -0.48
CA SER A 182 -7.40 3.48 -0.74
C SER A 182 -7.49 3.80 -2.24
N ARG A 183 -6.68 3.14 -3.08
CA ARG A 183 -6.55 3.41 -4.51
C ARG A 183 -7.78 3.02 -5.33
N TYR A 184 -8.46 1.94 -4.97
CA TYR A 184 -9.69 1.50 -5.63
C TYR A 184 -10.95 2.08 -4.98
N GLY A 185 -10.77 3.03 -4.07
CA GLY A 185 -11.85 3.81 -3.49
C GLY A 185 -12.86 3.01 -2.66
N CYS A 186 -12.46 1.90 -2.03
CA CYS A 186 -13.34 1.14 -1.13
C CYS A 186 -13.89 2.03 -0.02
N VAL A 187 -13.09 2.99 0.44
CA VAL A 187 -13.42 3.96 1.49
C VAL A 187 -14.40 5.06 1.04
N HIS A 188 -14.74 5.16 -0.24
CA HIS A 188 -15.82 6.03 -0.68
C HIS A 188 -17.20 5.52 -0.27
N CYS A 189 -17.35 4.19 -0.16
CA CYS A 189 -18.59 3.54 0.24
C CYS A 189 -18.53 3.03 1.68
N HIS A 190 -17.35 2.60 2.15
CA HIS A 190 -17.14 1.99 3.45
C HIS A 190 -16.34 2.90 4.38
N ASN A 191 -16.81 3.06 5.61
CA ASN A 191 -15.97 3.65 6.64
C ASN A 191 -14.89 2.65 7.08
N VAL A 192 -13.64 3.10 7.12
CA VAL A 192 -12.48 2.32 7.58
C VAL A 192 -11.67 3.20 8.53
N THR A 193 -11.86 2.99 9.82
CA THR A 193 -11.14 3.70 10.87
C THR A 193 -10.24 2.71 11.61
N ALA A 194 -8.95 3.01 11.66
CA ALA A 194 -7.98 2.20 12.40
C ALA A 194 -8.20 2.30 13.93
N PRO A 195 -7.66 1.37 14.74
CA PRO A 195 -7.82 1.39 16.20
C PRO A 195 -7.32 2.66 16.89
N ASP A 196 -6.39 3.40 16.28
CA ASP A 196 -5.90 4.70 16.78
C ASP A 196 -6.82 5.88 16.45
N GLY A 197 -7.97 5.62 15.81
CA GLY A 197 -8.93 6.64 15.38
C GLY A 197 -8.62 7.27 14.01
N THR A 198 -7.53 6.91 13.36
CA THR A 198 -7.19 7.41 12.02
C THR A 198 -8.13 6.81 10.98
N THR A 199 -8.88 7.65 10.27
CA THR A 199 -9.77 7.21 9.18
C THR A 199 -8.99 7.16 7.87
N MET A 200 -9.04 6.01 7.19
CA MET A 200 -8.43 5.82 5.89
C MET A 200 -9.08 6.73 4.85
N GLN A 201 -8.26 7.41 4.07
CA GLN A 201 -8.71 8.27 2.98
C GLN A 201 -8.49 7.57 1.63
N ALA A 202 -9.36 7.87 0.66
CA ALA A 202 -9.14 7.45 -0.71
C ALA A 202 -7.94 8.20 -1.32
N SER A 203 -7.13 7.50 -2.07
CA SER A 203 -6.02 8.06 -2.84
C SER A 203 -6.33 8.14 -4.34
N ASP A 204 -7.45 7.55 -4.77
CA ASP A 204 -7.98 7.75 -6.11
C ASP A 204 -8.62 9.15 -6.24
N ASN A 205 -8.72 9.61 -7.48
CA ASN A 205 -9.41 10.85 -7.80
C ASN A 205 -10.45 10.59 -8.90
N PRO A 206 -11.64 10.08 -8.52
CA PRO A 206 -12.71 9.86 -9.47
C PRO A 206 -13.10 11.18 -10.15
N PRO A 207 -13.15 11.24 -11.50
CA PRO A 207 -13.41 12.47 -12.19
C PRO A 207 -14.81 13.01 -11.87
N PRO A 208 -14.99 14.34 -11.75
CA PRO A 208 -16.30 14.93 -11.67
C PRO A 208 -17.09 14.64 -12.95
N LEU A 209 -18.36 14.28 -12.82
CA LEU A 209 -19.26 14.00 -13.93
C LEU A 209 -20.19 15.18 -14.25
N THR A 210 -20.08 16.29 -13.52
CA THR A 210 -20.90 17.50 -13.71
C THR A 210 -20.85 18.03 -15.14
N HIS A 211 -19.71 17.89 -15.81
CA HIS A 211 -19.47 18.38 -17.18
C HIS A 211 -19.17 17.24 -18.17
N ILE A 212 -19.71 16.05 -17.92
CA ILE A 212 -19.31 14.82 -18.65
C ILE A 212 -19.67 14.87 -20.14
N ALA A 213 -20.78 15.52 -20.52
CA ALA A 213 -21.17 15.67 -21.91
C ALA A 213 -20.18 16.49 -22.72
N ASP A 214 -19.46 17.40 -22.10
CA ASP A 214 -18.38 18.16 -22.76
C ASP A 214 -17.20 17.24 -23.11
N LYS A 215 -16.92 16.24 -22.26
CA LYS A 215 -15.76 15.35 -22.34
C LYS A 215 -15.95 14.20 -23.31
N THR A 216 -17.11 13.53 -23.30
CA THR A 216 -17.29 12.25 -23.98
C THR A 216 -18.69 12.10 -24.58
N THR A 217 -19.00 10.93 -25.17
CA THR A 217 -20.28 10.59 -25.77
C THR A 217 -21.08 9.64 -24.88
N ARG A 218 -22.39 9.53 -25.13
CA ARG A 218 -23.28 8.60 -24.44
C ARG A 218 -22.89 7.16 -24.70
N GLU A 219 -22.50 6.85 -25.94
CA GLU A 219 -22.06 5.52 -26.36
C GLU A 219 -20.81 5.10 -25.58
N TRP A 220 -19.83 5.98 -25.42
CA TRP A 220 -18.65 5.71 -24.65
C TRP A 220 -18.98 5.47 -23.15
N ILE A 221 -19.85 6.31 -22.56
CA ILE A 221 -20.28 6.12 -21.16
C ILE A 221 -20.97 4.74 -20.99
N TYR A 222 -21.85 4.37 -21.91
CA TYR A 222 -22.52 3.09 -21.88
C TYR A 222 -21.51 1.91 -21.90
N ALA A 223 -20.59 1.92 -22.86
CA ALA A 223 -19.57 0.88 -22.98
C ALA A 223 -18.69 0.80 -21.73
N TRP A 224 -18.26 1.95 -21.19
CA TRP A 224 -17.50 2.05 -19.97
C TRP A 224 -18.26 1.47 -18.76
N LEU A 225 -19.53 1.79 -18.59
CA LEU A 225 -20.37 1.25 -17.52
C LEU A 225 -20.53 -0.27 -17.59
N LYS A 226 -20.52 -0.83 -18.79
CA LYS A 226 -20.62 -2.28 -19.02
C LYS A 226 -19.31 -3.01 -18.68
N ASP A 227 -18.17 -2.46 -19.08
CA ASP A 227 -16.86 -3.08 -18.84
C ASP A 227 -15.72 -2.04 -18.77
N PRO A 228 -15.48 -1.43 -17.61
CA PRO A 228 -14.35 -0.51 -17.43
C PRO A 228 -12.99 -1.15 -17.71
N ALA A 229 -12.81 -2.41 -17.28
CA ALA A 229 -11.54 -3.12 -17.45
C ALA A 229 -11.26 -3.52 -18.89
N GLY A 230 -12.30 -3.73 -19.70
CA GLY A 230 -12.17 -3.98 -21.14
C GLY A 230 -11.65 -2.76 -21.91
N TYR A 231 -11.93 -1.54 -21.43
CA TYR A 231 -11.35 -0.33 -22.01
C TYR A 231 -9.92 -0.06 -21.52
N SER A 232 -9.67 -0.25 -20.24
CA SER A 232 -8.36 -0.04 -19.62
C SER A 232 -8.12 -1.09 -18.55
N ALA A 233 -7.06 -1.88 -18.71
CA ALA A 233 -6.68 -2.90 -17.74
C ALA A 233 -6.30 -2.30 -16.36
N THR A 234 -6.00 -1.00 -16.33
CA THR A 234 -5.64 -0.25 -15.11
C THR A 234 -6.83 0.53 -14.50
N ALA A 235 -8.06 0.33 -15.03
CA ALA A 235 -9.25 1.00 -14.51
C ALA A 235 -9.45 0.69 -13.02
N THR A 236 -9.55 1.74 -12.21
CA THR A 236 -9.89 1.63 -10.78
C THR A 236 -11.39 1.60 -10.54
N MET A 237 -12.19 2.15 -11.48
CA MET A 237 -13.64 2.05 -11.43
C MET A 237 -14.08 0.58 -11.52
N PRO A 238 -14.82 0.07 -10.53
CA PRO A 238 -15.26 -1.32 -10.53
C PRO A 238 -16.42 -1.56 -11.51
N ASN A 239 -16.63 -2.82 -11.86
CA ASN A 239 -17.78 -3.24 -12.67
C ASN A 239 -19.03 -3.41 -11.78
N PHE A 240 -20.03 -2.60 -12.00
CA PHE A 240 -21.33 -2.65 -11.30
C PHE A 240 -22.27 -3.74 -11.83
N MET A 241 -21.87 -4.51 -12.86
CA MET A 241 -22.65 -5.59 -13.44
C MET A 241 -24.06 -5.13 -13.85
N LEU A 242 -24.13 -3.95 -14.46
CA LEU A 242 -25.38 -3.32 -14.90
C LEU A 242 -26.01 -4.11 -16.05
N SER A 243 -27.36 -4.17 -16.09
CA SER A 243 -28.07 -4.61 -17.27
C SER A 243 -27.85 -3.63 -18.44
N ASP A 244 -28.16 -4.05 -19.68
CA ASP A 244 -28.04 -3.14 -20.83
C ASP A 244 -29.02 -1.95 -20.69
N GLY A 245 -30.20 -2.18 -20.15
CA GLY A 245 -31.20 -1.14 -19.87
C GLY A 245 -30.66 -0.13 -18.84
N ASP A 246 -30.14 -0.62 -17.69
CA ASP A 246 -29.63 0.24 -16.62
C ASP A 246 -28.45 1.09 -17.10
N ALA A 247 -27.50 0.49 -17.82
CA ALA A 247 -26.36 1.21 -18.38
C ALA A 247 -26.78 2.26 -19.40
N SER A 248 -27.79 1.95 -20.25
CA SER A 248 -28.38 2.90 -21.19
C SER A 248 -29.05 4.08 -20.47
N ASP A 249 -29.84 3.80 -19.44
CA ASP A 249 -30.59 4.85 -18.73
C ASP A 249 -29.67 5.72 -17.88
N ILE A 250 -28.65 5.14 -17.20
CA ILE A 250 -27.61 5.90 -16.48
C ILE A 250 -26.84 6.80 -17.45
N SER A 251 -26.40 6.28 -18.61
CA SER A 251 -25.68 7.07 -19.61
C SER A 251 -26.54 8.22 -20.16
N ALA A 252 -27.83 7.98 -20.33
CA ALA A 252 -28.80 8.99 -20.75
C ALA A 252 -28.92 10.12 -19.71
N PHE A 253 -29.07 9.77 -18.44
CA PHE A 253 -29.14 10.74 -17.35
C PHE A 253 -27.86 11.57 -17.26
N LEU A 254 -26.67 10.95 -17.25
CA LEU A 254 -25.40 11.65 -17.13
C LEU A 254 -25.16 12.66 -18.26
N ILE A 255 -25.59 12.35 -19.48
CA ILE A 255 -25.49 13.31 -20.61
C ILE A 255 -26.54 14.41 -20.49
N ALA A 256 -27.78 14.08 -20.11
CA ALA A 256 -28.88 15.05 -20.03
C ALA A 256 -28.72 16.03 -18.86
N ASP A 257 -28.17 15.59 -17.74
CA ASP A 257 -27.95 16.39 -16.52
C ASP A 257 -26.59 17.14 -16.53
N SER A 258 -25.79 16.91 -17.56
CA SER A 258 -24.48 17.55 -17.69
C SER A 258 -24.62 19.06 -17.90
N VAL A 259 -23.99 19.83 -17.00
CA VAL A 259 -23.96 21.28 -17.07
C VAL A 259 -22.79 21.70 -17.97
N PRO A 260 -22.99 22.53 -19.01
CA PRO A 260 -21.88 23.10 -19.78
C PRO A 260 -20.93 23.88 -18.88
N GLN A 261 -19.63 23.74 -19.06
CA GLN A 261 -18.66 24.48 -18.26
C GLN A 261 -18.73 25.96 -18.65
N ALA A 262 -19.05 26.82 -17.67
CA ALA A 262 -19.22 28.26 -17.92
C ALA A 262 -17.88 28.95 -18.23
N GLY A 263 -17.86 29.82 -19.22
CA GLY A 263 -16.80 30.81 -19.45
C GLY A 263 -15.67 30.44 -20.42
N ASP A 264 -15.54 29.21 -20.86
CA ASP A 264 -14.74 28.87 -22.03
C ASP A 264 -15.66 28.26 -23.06
N THR A 265 -15.78 28.96 -24.19
CA THR A 265 -16.28 28.27 -25.38
C THR A 265 -15.34 27.12 -25.64
N MET A 266 -15.78 25.88 -25.39
CA MET A 266 -15.13 24.65 -25.86
C MET A 266 -15.13 24.59 -27.41
N ALA A 267 -15.46 25.71 -28.03
CA ALA A 267 -15.24 25.93 -29.45
C ALA A 267 -13.73 25.81 -29.69
N ILE A 268 -13.36 24.78 -30.39
CA ILE A 268 -12.05 24.71 -31.05
C ILE A 268 -11.89 26.07 -31.73
N PRO A 269 -10.90 26.93 -31.40
CA PRO A 269 -10.73 28.21 -32.03
C PRO A 269 -10.85 28.02 -33.55
N ALA A 270 -11.68 28.86 -34.18
CA ALA A 270 -11.94 28.77 -35.62
C ALA A 270 -10.64 28.89 -36.41
N GLY A 271 -9.94 27.94 -36.70
CA GLY A 271 -8.56 27.84 -37.22
C GLY A 271 -7.76 26.70 -36.57
N ALA A 272 -8.21 26.14 -35.43
CA ALA A 272 -7.55 25.00 -34.85
C ALA A 272 -7.90 23.69 -35.58
N ALA A 273 -9.06 23.63 -36.24
CA ALA A 273 -9.44 22.51 -37.12
C ALA A 273 -8.71 22.52 -38.49
N ALA A 274 -8.06 23.64 -38.86
CA ALA A 274 -7.45 23.81 -40.19
C ALA A 274 -5.94 23.41 -40.26
N VAL A 275 -5.29 23.18 -39.11
CA VAL A 275 -3.91 22.64 -39.13
C VAL A 275 -4.03 21.16 -38.94
N GLN A 276 -3.72 20.38 -39.99
CA GLN A 276 -3.43 18.96 -39.86
C GLN A 276 -2.17 18.87 -38.97
N PRO A 277 -2.29 18.58 -37.69
CA PRO A 277 -1.11 18.59 -36.83
C PRO A 277 -0.28 17.37 -37.16
N ASP A 278 1.03 17.55 -37.29
CA ASP A 278 1.98 16.46 -37.48
C ASP A 278 2.00 15.59 -36.18
N PRO A 279 1.48 14.36 -36.24
CA PRO A 279 1.48 13.48 -35.08
C PRO A 279 2.90 13.18 -34.58
N THR A 280 3.90 13.25 -35.45
CA THR A 280 5.30 13.02 -35.14
C THR A 280 5.86 14.12 -34.24
N ALA A 281 5.56 15.39 -34.57
CA ALA A 281 5.94 16.51 -33.71
C ALA A 281 5.22 16.48 -32.35
N GLY A 282 3.97 16.04 -32.34
CA GLY A 282 3.21 15.81 -31.11
C GLY A 282 3.79 14.68 -30.27
N ALA A 283 4.25 13.58 -30.90
CA ALA A 283 4.93 12.46 -30.22
C ALA A 283 6.24 12.91 -29.58
N SER A 284 7.03 13.75 -30.28
CA SER A 284 8.27 14.30 -29.72
C SER A 284 7.97 15.14 -28.47
N LEU A 285 6.99 16.03 -28.56
CA LEU A 285 6.56 16.87 -27.43
C LEU A 285 6.03 16.03 -26.25
N TYR A 286 5.31 14.95 -26.51
CA TYR A 286 4.85 13.99 -25.49
C TYR A 286 6.03 13.38 -24.76
N GLY A 287 7.07 12.95 -25.48
CA GLY A 287 8.30 12.42 -24.90
C GLY A 287 9.08 13.47 -24.10
N GLU A 288 9.28 14.67 -24.67
CA GLU A 288 10.00 15.78 -24.01
C GLU A 288 9.30 16.29 -22.74
N SER A 289 7.98 16.21 -22.70
CA SER A 289 7.18 16.58 -21.54
C SER A 289 7.07 15.47 -20.47
N PHE A 290 7.67 14.31 -20.73
CA PHE A 290 7.65 13.14 -19.83
C PHE A 290 6.25 12.65 -19.43
N CYS A 291 5.26 12.79 -20.30
CA CYS A 291 3.89 12.34 -20.03
C CYS A 291 3.82 10.86 -19.66
N ALA A 292 4.67 10.01 -20.28
CA ALA A 292 4.80 8.60 -20.00
C ALA A 292 5.29 8.30 -18.56
N SER A 293 5.80 9.29 -17.82
CA SER A 293 6.14 9.11 -16.40
C SER A 293 4.92 8.88 -15.50
N CYS A 294 3.78 9.42 -15.91
CA CYS A 294 2.53 9.34 -15.18
C CYS A 294 1.49 8.47 -15.89
N HIS A 295 1.50 8.48 -17.23
CA HIS A 295 0.52 7.81 -18.07
C HIS A 295 1.11 6.59 -18.77
N ALA A 296 0.43 5.45 -18.66
CA ALA A 296 0.76 4.28 -19.45
C ALA A 296 0.10 4.33 -20.83
N THR A 297 0.80 3.77 -21.83
CA THR A 297 0.27 3.49 -23.18
C THR A 297 0.77 2.13 -23.63
N GLN A 298 0.05 1.47 -24.53
CA GLN A 298 0.57 0.25 -25.15
C GLN A 298 1.64 0.59 -26.19
N ASN A 299 2.72 -0.20 -26.18
CA ASN A 299 3.74 -0.16 -27.23
C ASN A 299 3.32 -1.01 -28.45
N ALA A 300 4.15 -1.03 -29.50
CA ALA A 300 3.86 -1.80 -30.71
C ALA A 300 3.71 -3.33 -30.50
N ALA A 301 4.22 -3.86 -29.39
CA ALA A 301 4.07 -5.28 -29.02
C ALA A 301 2.82 -5.54 -28.14
N GLY A 302 1.97 -4.54 -27.89
CA GLY A 302 0.78 -4.63 -27.04
C GLY A 302 1.07 -4.59 -25.54
N ASN A 303 2.33 -4.40 -25.14
CA ASN A 303 2.67 -4.30 -23.71
C ASN A 303 2.40 -2.89 -23.21
N LEU A 304 1.78 -2.79 -22.03
CA LEU A 304 1.57 -1.53 -21.34
C LEU A 304 2.91 -1.00 -20.81
N VAL A 305 3.28 0.21 -21.20
CA VAL A 305 4.52 0.89 -20.81
C VAL A 305 4.22 2.31 -20.33
N GLY A 306 4.87 2.72 -19.25
CA GLY A 306 4.67 4.03 -18.62
C GLY A 306 4.31 3.94 -17.16
N GLY A 307 3.98 5.10 -16.58
CA GLY A 307 3.55 5.22 -15.17
C GLY A 307 2.06 4.89 -14.98
N ASP A 308 1.68 4.75 -13.74
CA ASP A 308 0.32 4.37 -13.30
C ASP A 308 -0.37 5.43 -12.45
N LEU A 309 0.21 6.64 -12.38
CA LEU A 309 -0.36 7.77 -11.65
C LEU A 309 -1.56 8.40 -12.37
N GLY A 310 -1.45 8.54 -13.67
CA GLY A 310 -2.52 9.06 -14.52
C GLY A 310 -3.25 7.91 -15.24
N PRO A 311 -4.41 8.21 -15.86
CA PRO A 311 -5.13 7.21 -16.63
C PRO A 311 -4.30 6.70 -17.81
N GLU A 312 -4.55 5.45 -18.19
CA GLU A 312 -4.02 4.89 -19.42
C GLU A 312 -4.48 5.70 -20.65
N LEU A 313 -3.57 5.98 -21.57
CA LEU A 313 -3.83 6.80 -22.76
C LEU A 313 -3.87 5.98 -24.06
N THR A 314 -3.83 4.65 -24.00
CA THR A 314 -3.80 3.79 -25.21
C THR A 314 -4.91 4.13 -26.20
N ASN A 315 -6.13 4.35 -25.71
CA ASN A 315 -7.33 4.56 -26.51
C ASN A 315 -8.05 5.89 -26.18
N VAL A 316 -7.32 6.84 -25.61
CA VAL A 316 -7.91 8.08 -25.08
C VAL A 316 -8.67 8.92 -26.11
N GLY A 317 -8.25 8.89 -27.37
CA GLY A 317 -8.94 9.59 -28.45
C GLY A 317 -10.33 9.05 -28.76
N THR A 318 -10.63 7.78 -28.45
CA THR A 318 -11.99 7.23 -28.51
C THR A 318 -12.88 7.77 -27.39
N LYS A 319 -12.28 8.10 -26.25
CA LYS A 319 -12.99 8.57 -25.04
C LYS A 319 -13.31 10.04 -25.08
N VAL A 320 -12.36 10.88 -25.49
CA VAL A 320 -12.44 12.34 -25.25
C VAL A 320 -12.67 13.13 -26.52
N LYS A 321 -13.50 14.17 -26.41
CA LYS A 321 -13.71 15.13 -27.49
C LYS A 321 -12.51 16.07 -27.63
N PRO A 322 -12.08 16.43 -28.86
CA PRO A 322 -10.91 17.29 -29.07
C PRO A 322 -11.00 18.65 -28.36
N GLY A 323 -12.18 19.28 -28.35
CA GLY A 323 -12.42 20.56 -27.67
C GLY A 323 -12.19 20.46 -26.16
N TRP A 324 -12.70 19.40 -25.53
CA TRP A 324 -12.45 19.16 -24.11
C TRP A 324 -10.97 18.94 -23.84
N LEU A 325 -10.30 18.16 -24.70
CA LEU A 325 -8.87 17.85 -24.50
C LEU A 325 -8.01 19.12 -24.58
N MET A 326 -8.36 20.08 -25.43
CA MET A 326 -7.70 21.39 -25.49
C MET A 326 -7.81 22.16 -24.17
N VAL A 327 -9.00 22.20 -23.57
CA VAL A 327 -9.24 22.88 -22.29
C VAL A 327 -8.50 22.17 -21.17
N TRP A 328 -8.62 20.84 -21.10
CA TRP A 328 -7.93 20.01 -20.11
C TRP A 328 -6.42 20.19 -20.15
N MET A 329 -5.81 20.10 -21.33
CA MET A 329 -4.36 20.23 -21.49
C MET A 329 -3.86 21.63 -21.19
N ARG A 330 -4.68 22.66 -21.36
CA ARG A 330 -4.33 24.05 -21.02
C ARG A 330 -4.33 24.28 -19.52
N ASP A 331 -5.36 23.82 -18.82
CA ASP A 331 -5.55 24.00 -17.39
C ASP A 331 -6.39 22.86 -16.80
N PRO A 332 -5.76 21.74 -16.38
CA PRO A 332 -6.47 20.59 -15.83
C PRO A 332 -7.26 20.93 -14.57
N GLN A 333 -6.72 21.80 -13.70
CA GLN A 333 -7.30 22.15 -12.41
C GLN A 333 -8.57 23.01 -12.54
N LYS A 334 -8.72 23.70 -13.64
CA LYS A 334 -9.97 24.43 -13.92
C LYS A 334 -11.15 23.49 -14.12
N TYR A 335 -10.91 22.31 -14.71
CA TYR A 335 -11.93 21.28 -14.91
C TYR A 335 -12.12 20.38 -13.69
N ASP A 336 -11.02 19.97 -13.08
CA ASP A 336 -10.99 19.15 -11.86
C ASP A 336 -9.97 19.74 -10.89
N PRO A 337 -10.41 20.51 -9.87
CA PRO A 337 -9.51 21.12 -8.89
C PRO A 337 -8.66 20.14 -8.10
N ASN A 338 -9.07 18.85 -8.03
CA ASN A 338 -8.37 17.80 -7.28
C ASN A 338 -7.44 16.96 -8.16
N THR A 339 -7.34 17.26 -9.46
CA THR A 339 -6.48 16.47 -10.34
C THR A 339 -5.01 16.55 -9.96
N PRO A 340 -4.27 15.44 -9.90
CA PRO A 340 -2.82 15.45 -9.74
C PRO A 340 -2.08 15.90 -11.03
N MET A 341 -2.77 15.98 -12.17
CA MET A 341 -2.13 16.37 -13.44
C MET A 341 -1.60 17.81 -13.36
N PRO A 342 -0.30 18.04 -13.60
CA PRO A 342 0.29 19.38 -13.54
C PRO A 342 -0.10 20.25 -14.76
N GLN A 343 -0.06 21.56 -14.56
CA GLN A 343 -0.22 22.53 -15.64
C GLN A 343 1.10 22.76 -16.37
N TYR A 344 1.19 22.38 -17.65
CA TYR A 344 2.43 22.45 -18.43
C TYR A 344 2.72 23.82 -19.06
N ARG A 345 1.73 24.70 -19.18
CA ARG A 345 1.83 26.05 -19.79
C ARG A 345 2.37 26.06 -21.21
N TRP A 346 1.87 25.15 -22.04
CA TRP A 346 2.23 25.11 -23.47
C TRP A 346 1.78 26.36 -24.24
N THR A 347 2.53 26.72 -25.27
CA THR A 347 2.05 27.65 -26.28
C THR A 347 0.88 27.03 -27.04
N ASP A 348 0.05 27.88 -27.69
CA ASP A 348 -1.09 27.40 -28.49
C ASP A 348 -0.67 26.42 -29.59
N GLN A 349 0.51 26.60 -30.16
CA GLN A 349 1.06 25.68 -31.17
C GLN A 349 1.45 24.32 -30.53
N GLN A 350 2.16 24.33 -29.43
CA GLN A 350 2.51 23.11 -28.67
C GLN A 350 1.25 22.37 -28.21
N LEU A 351 0.27 23.10 -27.72
CA LEU A 351 -1.00 22.55 -27.28
C LEU A 351 -1.74 21.82 -28.40
N LYS A 352 -1.80 22.43 -29.60
CA LYS A 352 -2.39 21.78 -30.79
C LYS A 352 -1.66 20.49 -31.17
N LEU A 353 -0.33 20.48 -31.15
CA LEU A 353 0.47 19.30 -31.48
C LEU A 353 0.22 18.16 -30.51
N ILE A 354 0.27 18.43 -29.19
CA ILE A 354 0.09 17.40 -28.17
C ILE A 354 -1.34 16.85 -28.18
N VAL A 355 -2.35 17.71 -28.34
CA VAL A 355 -3.76 17.30 -28.44
C VAL A 355 -3.97 16.40 -29.64
N ALA A 356 -3.42 16.73 -30.80
CA ALA A 356 -3.53 15.90 -32.00
C ALA A 356 -2.87 14.53 -31.82
N PHE A 357 -1.70 14.49 -31.22
CA PHE A 357 -1.04 13.22 -30.92
C PHE A 357 -1.87 12.37 -29.95
N VAL A 358 -2.35 12.94 -28.86
CA VAL A 358 -3.18 12.25 -27.87
C VAL A 358 -4.51 11.79 -28.50
N GLN A 359 -5.13 12.65 -29.33
CA GLN A 359 -6.38 12.33 -30.03
C GLN A 359 -6.21 11.22 -31.08
N SER A 360 -5.03 11.02 -31.63
CA SER A 360 -4.74 9.93 -32.58
C SER A 360 -4.72 8.54 -31.95
N LYS A 361 -4.71 8.46 -30.61
CA LYS A 361 -4.76 7.23 -29.84
C LYS A 361 -6.18 6.72 -29.75
N THR A 362 -6.64 5.93 -30.69
CA THR A 362 -8.04 5.49 -30.82
C THR A 362 -8.16 3.99 -30.89
N ASP A 363 -9.29 3.49 -30.39
CA ASP A 363 -9.83 2.15 -30.62
C ASP A 363 -11.29 2.33 -31.11
N PRO A 364 -11.52 2.41 -32.42
CA PRO A 364 -12.85 2.62 -32.95
C PRO A 364 -13.79 1.44 -32.66
N ASP A 365 -13.25 0.22 -32.48
CA ASP A 365 -14.06 -0.98 -32.28
C ASP A 365 -14.69 -1.00 -30.89
N TYR A 366 -14.16 -0.27 -29.91
CA TYR A 366 -14.69 -0.22 -28.55
C TYR A 366 -16.14 0.25 -28.46
N VAL A 367 -16.59 1.11 -29.34
CA VAL A 367 -17.96 1.65 -29.41
C VAL A 367 -18.68 1.30 -30.71
N ALA A 368 -18.09 0.52 -31.60
CA ALA A 368 -18.64 0.27 -32.94
C ALA A 368 -20.02 -0.40 -32.91
N ASP A 369 -20.22 -1.31 -31.99
CA ASP A 369 -21.50 -2.06 -31.84
C ASP A 369 -22.50 -1.38 -30.87
N VAL A 370 -22.17 -0.18 -30.35
CA VAL A 370 -23.04 0.52 -29.41
C VAL A 370 -24.00 1.43 -30.16
N HIS A 371 -25.26 0.98 -30.31
CA HIS A 371 -26.31 1.71 -31.01
C HIS A 371 -27.42 2.10 -30.01
N LEU A 372 -27.35 3.31 -29.44
CA LEU A 372 -28.31 3.81 -28.49
C LEU A 372 -29.36 4.66 -29.17
N GLN A 373 -30.64 4.35 -28.91
CA GLN A 373 -31.77 5.19 -29.35
C GLN A 373 -31.80 6.52 -28.54
N ALA A 374 -32.41 7.56 -29.07
CA ALA A 374 -32.63 8.80 -28.33
C ALA A 374 -33.37 8.50 -27.02
N ALA A 375 -32.83 9.04 -25.91
CA ALA A 375 -33.38 8.77 -24.59
C ALA A 375 -34.71 9.47 -24.37
N THR A 376 -35.69 8.78 -23.81
CA THR A 376 -36.97 9.35 -23.39
C THR A 376 -36.81 10.02 -22.00
N PRO A 377 -37.67 10.99 -21.63
CA PRO A 377 -37.67 11.57 -20.29
C PRO A 377 -37.82 10.53 -19.16
N ALA A 378 -38.58 9.45 -19.40
CA ALA A 378 -38.73 8.36 -18.44
C ALA A 378 -37.41 7.60 -18.19
N GLN A 379 -36.67 7.32 -19.23
CA GLN A 379 -35.33 6.69 -19.11
C GLN A 379 -34.32 7.58 -18.40
N ILE A 380 -34.33 8.90 -18.67
CA ILE A 380 -33.48 9.86 -17.97
C ILE A 380 -33.82 9.89 -16.47
N ALA A 381 -35.13 9.91 -16.12
CA ALA A 381 -35.56 9.88 -14.73
C ALA A 381 -35.19 8.56 -14.02
N HIS A 382 -35.36 7.44 -14.71
CA HIS A 382 -34.94 6.12 -14.20
C HIS A 382 -33.41 6.06 -14.04
N GLY A 383 -32.63 6.58 -14.98
CA GLY A 383 -31.18 6.68 -14.87
C GLY A 383 -30.73 7.45 -13.63
N LYS A 384 -31.44 8.55 -13.27
CA LYS A 384 -31.18 9.30 -12.03
C LYS A 384 -31.43 8.43 -10.79
N GLN A 385 -32.53 7.66 -10.78
CA GLN A 385 -32.81 6.73 -9.67
C GLN A 385 -31.71 5.68 -9.53
N LEU A 386 -31.26 5.10 -10.63
CA LEU A 386 -30.19 4.11 -10.65
C LEU A 386 -28.85 4.69 -10.16
N VAL A 387 -28.50 5.92 -10.54
CA VAL A 387 -27.29 6.61 -10.07
C VAL A 387 -27.29 6.74 -8.54
N VAL A 388 -28.44 7.03 -7.93
CA VAL A 388 -28.60 7.06 -6.47
C VAL A 388 -28.54 5.65 -5.90
N GLU A 389 -29.26 4.71 -6.50
CA GLU A 389 -29.36 3.31 -6.04
C GLU A 389 -28.00 2.57 -6.08
N TYR A 390 -27.21 2.77 -7.12
CA TYR A 390 -25.87 2.19 -7.22
C TYR A 390 -24.79 3.01 -6.49
N GLY A 391 -25.15 4.15 -5.89
CA GLY A 391 -24.24 4.97 -5.09
C GLY A 391 -23.13 5.64 -5.90
N CYS A 392 -23.35 5.99 -7.17
CA CYS A 392 -22.35 6.60 -8.03
C CYS A 392 -21.77 7.90 -7.45
N ALA A 393 -22.61 8.67 -6.71
CA ALA A 393 -22.21 9.89 -6.04
C ALA A 393 -21.31 9.67 -4.80
N SER A 394 -21.10 8.43 -4.35
CA SER A 394 -20.10 8.14 -3.32
C SER A 394 -18.68 8.45 -3.82
N CYS A 395 -18.42 8.20 -5.11
CA CYS A 395 -17.13 8.44 -5.77
C CYS A 395 -17.13 9.71 -6.63
N HIS A 396 -18.19 9.93 -7.43
CA HIS A 396 -18.25 10.99 -8.42
C HIS A 396 -19.06 12.19 -7.95
N GLN A 397 -18.59 13.39 -8.26
CA GLN A 397 -19.43 14.59 -8.16
C GLN A 397 -20.40 14.62 -9.33
N ILE A 398 -21.70 14.59 -9.05
CA ILE A 398 -22.79 14.57 -10.05
C ILE A 398 -23.77 15.71 -9.73
N SER A 399 -24.14 16.49 -10.74
CA SER A 399 -25.09 17.59 -10.56
C SER A 399 -26.42 17.10 -10.03
N GLY A 400 -26.99 17.77 -9.03
CA GLY A 400 -28.31 17.43 -8.46
C GLY A 400 -28.40 16.05 -7.77
N VAL A 401 -27.25 15.37 -7.50
CA VAL A 401 -27.18 14.12 -6.76
C VAL A 401 -26.24 14.30 -5.57
N PRO A 402 -26.77 14.33 -4.32
CA PRO A 402 -25.94 14.49 -3.13
C PRO A 402 -25.06 13.27 -2.90
N LYS A 403 -23.86 13.49 -2.35
CA LYS A 403 -23.02 12.41 -1.87
C LYS A 403 -23.70 11.72 -0.68
N PRO A 404 -23.91 10.40 -0.70
CA PRO A 404 -24.50 9.69 0.42
C PRO A 404 -23.52 9.61 1.59
N ASP A 405 -24.04 9.72 2.83
CA ASP A 405 -23.30 9.39 4.05
C ASP A 405 -23.31 7.86 4.22
N ASN A 406 -22.20 7.18 4.25
CA ASN A 406 -22.09 5.74 4.55
C ASN A 406 -22.95 4.84 3.65
N TYR A 407 -22.58 4.70 2.38
CA TYR A 407 -23.28 3.83 1.43
C TYR A 407 -23.11 2.34 1.73
N GLY A 408 -21.91 1.91 2.16
CA GLY A 408 -21.58 0.55 2.55
C GLY A 408 -21.50 0.38 4.07
N PRO A 409 -21.48 -0.87 4.57
CA PRO A 409 -21.27 -1.13 6.00
C PRO A 409 -19.88 -0.66 6.46
N ASP A 410 -19.80 -0.27 7.73
CA ASP A 410 -18.53 0.06 8.39
C ASP A 410 -17.62 -1.17 8.46
N LEU A 411 -16.40 -1.06 7.97
CA LEU A 411 -15.39 -2.11 7.95
C LEU A 411 -14.32 -1.95 9.03
N SER A 412 -14.39 -0.91 9.87
CA SER A 412 -13.37 -0.59 10.87
C SER A 412 -13.05 -1.75 11.83
N ARG A 413 -13.99 -2.70 11.99
CA ARG A 413 -13.86 -3.87 12.86
C ARG A 413 -14.16 -5.19 12.17
N ILE A 414 -14.07 -5.21 10.85
CA ILE A 414 -14.43 -6.40 10.08
C ILE A 414 -13.55 -7.60 10.42
N GLY A 415 -12.30 -7.38 10.78
CA GLY A 415 -11.35 -8.42 11.19
C GLY A 415 -11.68 -9.14 12.50
N SER A 416 -12.59 -8.57 13.32
CA SER A 416 -13.15 -9.16 14.55
C SER A 416 -14.56 -9.69 14.40
N LYS A 417 -15.12 -9.69 13.17
CA LYS A 417 -16.52 -10.12 12.98
C LYS A 417 -16.67 -11.61 13.26
N PRO A 418 -17.55 -11.99 14.20
CA PRO A 418 -17.74 -13.40 14.56
C PRO A 418 -18.25 -14.22 13.37
N VAL A 419 -17.68 -15.40 13.16
CA VAL A 419 -18.03 -16.33 12.07
C VAL A 419 -19.52 -16.69 12.09
N VAL A 420 -20.12 -16.78 13.27
CA VAL A 420 -21.57 -17.08 13.44
C VAL A 420 -22.49 -16.00 12.88
N GLN A 421 -21.99 -14.80 12.62
CA GLN A 421 -22.72 -13.68 12.04
C GLN A 421 -22.58 -13.61 10.52
N LEU A 422 -21.86 -14.56 9.91
CA LEU A 422 -21.59 -14.60 8.47
C LEU A 422 -22.50 -15.58 7.76
N VAL A 423 -22.87 -15.23 6.54
CA VAL A 423 -23.60 -16.13 5.63
C VAL A 423 -22.59 -16.74 4.68
N PHE A 424 -22.51 -18.06 4.64
CA PHE A 424 -21.58 -18.80 3.77
C PHE A 424 -22.30 -19.38 2.55
N LEU A 425 -21.63 -19.34 1.41
CA LEU A 425 -22.13 -20.02 0.21
C LEU A 425 -21.89 -21.54 0.33
N PRO A 426 -22.70 -22.37 -0.35
CA PRO A 426 -22.50 -23.81 -0.37
C PRO A 426 -21.06 -24.18 -0.76
N GLY A 427 -20.42 -25.05 0.03
CA GLY A 427 -19.05 -25.52 -0.21
C GLY A 427 -17.94 -24.56 0.22
N MET A 428 -18.27 -23.41 0.81
CA MET A 428 -17.25 -22.53 1.40
C MET A 428 -16.73 -23.08 2.74
N GLU A 429 -15.45 -22.81 3.01
CA GLU A 429 -14.90 -22.94 4.35
C GLU A 429 -15.53 -21.89 5.28
N HIS A 430 -15.97 -22.31 6.47
CA HIS A 430 -16.63 -21.43 7.43
C HIS A 430 -15.61 -20.65 8.27
N THR A 431 -14.84 -19.77 7.59
CA THR A 431 -13.85 -18.90 8.21
C THR A 431 -14.03 -17.47 7.72
N LEU A 432 -13.62 -16.48 8.52
CA LEU A 432 -13.68 -15.06 8.13
C LEU A 432 -12.81 -14.77 6.89
N PRO A 433 -11.58 -15.28 6.77
CA PRO A 433 -10.78 -15.06 5.56
C PRO A 433 -11.47 -15.59 4.30
N ALA A 434 -12.02 -16.82 4.33
CA ALA A 434 -12.73 -17.39 3.18
C ALA A 434 -13.98 -16.55 2.80
N TYR A 435 -14.71 -16.06 3.82
CA TYR A 435 -15.85 -15.16 3.59
C TYR A 435 -15.42 -13.87 2.87
N LEU A 436 -14.36 -13.19 3.37
CA LEU A 436 -13.87 -11.93 2.80
C LEU A 436 -13.39 -12.12 1.36
N GLU A 437 -12.58 -13.16 1.09
CA GLU A 437 -12.14 -13.48 -0.28
C GLU A 437 -13.32 -13.64 -1.24
N GLN A 438 -14.32 -14.44 -0.86
CA GLN A 438 -15.47 -14.68 -1.74
C GLN A 438 -16.37 -13.46 -1.87
N LYS A 439 -16.50 -12.66 -0.80
CA LYS A 439 -17.27 -11.42 -0.84
C LYS A 439 -16.66 -10.39 -1.79
N ILE A 440 -15.34 -10.30 -1.85
CA ILE A 440 -14.59 -9.44 -2.78
C ILE A 440 -14.71 -9.96 -4.21
N ARG A 441 -14.52 -11.27 -4.42
CA ARG A 441 -14.53 -11.88 -5.76
C ARG A 441 -15.91 -11.92 -6.41
N ARG A 442 -16.94 -12.25 -5.64
CA ARG A 442 -18.32 -12.48 -6.14
C ARG A 442 -19.36 -11.89 -5.18
N PRO A 443 -19.42 -10.57 -5.02
CA PRO A 443 -20.28 -9.94 -4.03
C PRO A 443 -21.75 -10.31 -4.20
N ARG A 444 -22.26 -10.38 -5.44
CA ARG A 444 -23.68 -10.72 -5.73
C ARG A 444 -24.04 -12.19 -5.52
N ALA A 445 -23.09 -13.09 -5.35
CA ALA A 445 -23.38 -14.47 -4.95
C ALA A 445 -24.00 -14.55 -3.55
N PHE A 446 -23.79 -13.54 -2.70
CA PHE A 446 -24.38 -13.43 -1.37
C PHE A 446 -25.78 -12.78 -1.35
N GLY A 447 -26.25 -12.28 -2.48
CA GLY A 447 -27.57 -11.66 -2.66
C GLY A 447 -27.61 -10.88 -3.97
N ALA A 448 -28.60 -11.18 -4.81
CA ALA A 448 -28.74 -10.56 -6.14
C ALA A 448 -28.97 -9.04 -6.06
N SER A 449 -29.61 -8.56 -4.97
CA SER A 449 -29.89 -7.14 -4.72
C SER A 449 -28.72 -6.36 -4.12
N LEU A 450 -27.56 -6.99 -3.92
CA LEU A 450 -26.39 -6.28 -3.39
C LEU A 450 -25.76 -5.40 -4.48
N HIS A 451 -25.53 -4.13 -4.13
CA HIS A 451 -24.94 -3.15 -5.04
C HIS A 451 -23.40 -3.08 -4.94
N MET A 452 -22.78 -3.86 -4.04
CA MET A 452 -21.31 -3.97 -4.00
C MET A 452 -20.80 -4.41 -5.38
N PRO A 453 -19.95 -3.60 -6.02
CA PRO A 453 -19.44 -3.90 -7.35
C PRO A 453 -18.37 -4.98 -7.32
N ARG A 454 -18.06 -5.53 -8.50
CA ARG A 454 -16.95 -6.46 -8.70
C ARG A 454 -15.71 -5.72 -9.17
N PHE A 455 -14.61 -5.98 -8.52
CA PHE A 455 -13.29 -5.52 -8.94
C PHE A 455 -12.58 -6.59 -9.76
N ASN A 456 -11.79 -6.18 -10.76
CA ASN A 456 -11.00 -7.10 -11.57
C ASN A 456 -9.64 -7.39 -10.90
N PHE A 457 -9.70 -7.87 -9.65
CA PHE A 457 -8.52 -8.18 -8.86
C PHE A 457 -7.91 -9.53 -9.25
N THR A 458 -6.58 -9.56 -9.32
CA THR A 458 -5.81 -10.81 -9.37
C THR A 458 -5.98 -11.60 -8.06
N PRO A 459 -5.70 -12.91 -8.05
CA PRO A 459 -5.72 -13.68 -6.80
C PRO A 459 -4.85 -13.08 -5.70
N GLY A 460 -3.66 -12.55 -6.03
CA GLY A 460 -2.77 -11.87 -5.08
C GLY A 460 -3.38 -10.61 -4.49
N GLN A 461 -3.98 -9.75 -5.32
CA GLN A 461 -4.66 -8.55 -4.84
C GLN A 461 -5.84 -8.85 -3.91
N VAL A 462 -6.58 -9.93 -4.15
CA VAL A 462 -7.64 -10.38 -3.23
C VAL A 462 -7.06 -10.82 -1.89
N GLU A 463 -5.92 -11.52 -1.89
CA GLU A 463 -5.19 -11.90 -0.68
C GLU A 463 -4.69 -10.66 0.09
N ASP A 464 -4.12 -9.68 -0.62
CA ASP A 464 -3.66 -8.41 -0.05
C ASP A 464 -4.80 -7.65 0.63
N VAL A 465 -5.92 -7.44 -0.08
CA VAL A 465 -7.11 -6.77 0.47
C VAL A 465 -7.68 -7.54 1.66
N THR A 466 -7.75 -8.87 1.57
CA THR A 466 -8.20 -9.71 2.67
C THR A 466 -7.31 -9.55 3.89
N THR A 467 -5.98 -9.51 3.69
CA THR A 467 -4.98 -9.27 4.75
C THR A 467 -5.21 -7.92 5.43
N ALA A 468 -5.42 -6.86 4.64
CA ALA A 468 -5.71 -5.54 5.18
C ALA A 468 -7.04 -5.49 5.94
N LEU A 469 -8.10 -6.10 5.43
CA LEU A 469 -9.39 -6.17 6.14
C LEU A 469 -9.32 -6.97 7.44
N LEU A 470 -8.58 -8.08 7.45
CA LEU A 470 -8.35 -8.87 8.67
C LEU A 470 -7.55 -8.10 9.73
N SER A 471 -6.80 -7.06 9.35
CA SER A 471 -6.07 -6.21 10.29
C SER A 471 -6.98 -5.22 11.04
N LEU A 472 -8.18 -4.96 10.54
CA LEU A 472 -9.15 -4.03 11.11
C LEU A 472 -9.94 -4.74 12.21
N THR A 473 -9.41 -4.73 13.43
CA THR A 473 -9.97 -5.42 14.59
C THR A 473 -10.45 -4.44 15.66
N ASP A 474 -11.31 -4.90 16.57
CA ASP A 474 -11.72 -4.16 17.78
C ASP A 474 -10.73 -4.33 18.94
N ARG A 475 -9.66 -5.08 18.75
CA ARG A 475 -8.60 -5.25 19.74
C ARG A 475 -7.81 -3.95 19.87
N SER A 476 -8.10 -3.19 20.91
CA SER A 476 -7.25 -2.07 21.31
C SER A 476 -6.18 -2.58 22.28
N PHE A 477 -4.96 -2.72 21.81
CA PHE A 477 -3.83 -2.92 22.70
C PHE A 477 -3.31 -1.56 23.15
N THR A 478 -3.41 -1.27 24.45
CA THR A 478 -2.72 -0.12 25.03
C THR A 478 -1.24 -0.48 25.12
N LEU A 479 -0.49 -0.18 24.06
CA LEU A 479 0.95 -0.39 24.06
C LEU A 479 1.60 0.51 25.14
N PRO A 480 2.55 -0.01 25.92
CA PRO A 480 3.38 0.81 26.79
C PRO A 480 4.00 1.98 26.01
N ALA A 481 4.21 3.13 26.65
CA ALA A 481 4.77 4.31 25.99
C ALA A 481 6.12 4.03 25.27
N SER A 482 6.90 3.06 25.78
CA SER A 482 8.14 2.60 25.16
C SER A 482 7.94 1.81 23.87
N MET A 483 6.72 1.35 23.56
CA MET A 483 6.36 0.57 22.38
C MET A 483 5.46 1.36 21.41
N GLN A 484 5.05 2.58 21.79
CA GLN A 484 4.24 3.44 20.92
C GLN A 484 5.12 4.03 19.81
N VAL A 485 4.75 3.79 18.56
CA VAL A 485 5.31 4.54 17.43
C VAL A 485 4.75 5.96 17.52
N PRO A 486 5.58 7.01 17.52
CA PRO A 486 5.10 8.38 17.52
C PRO A 486 4.10 8.59 16.38
N ALA A 487 2.89 9.05 16.69
CA ALA A 487 1.94 9.45 15.68
C ALA A 487 2.54 10.62 14.88
N VAL A 488 2.74 10.44 13.59
CA VAL A 488 3.07 11.56 12.69
C VAL A 488 1.77 12.34 12.50
N HIS A 489 1.60 13.40 13.28
CA HIS A 489 0.50 14.33 13.06
C HIS A 489 0.76 15.06 11.74
N GLU A 490 0.01 14.71 10.71
CA GLU A 490 -0.04 15.48 9.48
C GLU A 490 -0.75 16.81 9.78
N THR A 491 0.03 17.89 9.92
CA THR A 491 -0.52 19.25 9.87
C THR A 491 -0.58 19.67 8.40
N ASN A 492 -1.67 20.26 7.94
CA ASN A 492 -1.82 20.74 6.56
C ASN A 492 -0.73 21.78 6.24
N TYR A 493 0.42 21.32 5.74
CA TYR A 493 1.51 22.18 5.33
C TYR A 493 1.26 22.68 3.91
N GLN A 494 1.27 24.00 3.74
CA GLN A 494 1.29 24.63 2.42
C GLN A 494 2.48 25.58 2.35
N PRO A 495 3.31 25.48 1.31
CA PRO A 495 4.37 26.45 1.08
C PRO A 495 3.81 27.87 0.98
N ALA A 496 4.51 28.85 1.54
CA ALA A 496 4.02 30.22 1.65
C ALA A 496 4.39 31.10 0.43
N GLY A 497 3.66 32.21 0.25
CA GLY A 497 3.98 33.26 -0.69
C GLY A 497 3.89 32.85 -2.16
N GLN A 498 4.60 33.57 -3.03
CA GLN A 498 4.59 33.33 -4.48
C GLN A 498 5.12 31.93 -4.84
N ALA A 499 6.12 31.43 -4.13
CA ALA A 499 6.62 30.06 -4.32
C ALA A 499 5.54 29.01 -4.00
N GLY A 500 4.77 29.22 -2.91
CA GLY A 500 3.65 28.35 -2.56
C GLY A 500 2.55 28.33 -3.63
N GLN A 501 2.21 29.50 -4.18
CA GLN A 501 1.24 29.60 -5.28
C GLN A 501 1.74 28.85 -6.54
N LEU A 502 3.03 28.98 -6.88
CA LEU A 502 3.63 28.26 -7.99
C LEU A 502 3.62 26.74 -7.72
N MET A 503 4.02 26.30 -6.53
CA MET A 503 4.01 24.88 -6.18
C MET A 503 2.60 24.28 -6.22
N ALA A 504 1.58 25.04 -5.81
CA ALA A 504 0.18 24.63 -5.89
C ALA A 504 -0.30 24.55 -7.34
N SER A 505 -0.06 25.58 -8.16
CA SER A 505 -0.49 25.60 -9.57
C SER A 505 0.20 24.55 -10.42
N LEU A 506 1.46 24.23 -10.13
CA LEU A 506 2.24 23.18 -10.80
C LEU A 506 2.00 21.81 -10.19
N ASN A 507 1.27 21.74 -9.08
CA ASN A 507 0.91 20.54 -8.35
C ASN A 507 2.13 19.70 -7.86
N CYS A 508 3.16 20.39 -7.36
CA CYS A 508 4.42 19.74 -6.93
C CYS A 508 4.21 18.68 -5.84
N LEU A 509 3.28 18.95 -4.90
CA LEU A 509 2.99 18.06 -3.78
C LEU A 509 2.19 16.81 -4.17
N SER A 510 1.70 16.68 -5.38
CA SER A 510 1.12 15.41 -5.84
C SER A 510 2.18 14.31 -5.98
N CYS A 511 3.44 14.69 -6.23
CA CYS A 511 4.56 13.77 -6.38
C CYS A 511 5.57 13.85 -5.25
N HIS A 512 5.88 15.07 -4.80
CA HIS A 512 6.89 15.34 -3.77
C HIS A 512 6.28 15.48 -2.39
N ARG A 513 7.04 15.06 -1.38
CA ARG A 513 6.75 15.29 0.03
C ARG A 513 7.54 16.49 0.55
N ILE A 514 6.91 17.30 1.42
CA ILE A 514 7.56 18.41 2.11
C ILE A 514 7.01 18.45 3.53
N ASN A 515 7.86 18.37 4.53
CA ASN A 515 7.52 18.39 5.97
C ASN A 515 6.41 17.38 6.33
N GLY A 516 6.49 16.19 5.75
CA GLY A 516 5.50 15.14 6.00
C GLY A 516 4.26 15.18 5.08
N HIS A 517 4.07 16.24 4.26
CA HIS A 517 2.89 16.44 3.41
C HIS A 517 3.19 16.23 1.95
N GLY A 518 2.25 15.63 1.22
CA GLY A 518 2.33 15.37 -0.20
C GLY A 518 2.64 13.92 -0.58
N GLY A 519 2.88 13.70 -1.87
CA GLY A 519 3.13 12.39 -2.46
C GLY A 519 4.50 11.80 -2.11
N THR A 520 4.61 10.48 -2.22
CA THR A 520 5.85 9.74 -1.96
C THR A 520 6.53 9.21 -3.22
N MET A 521 6.03 9.60 -4.40
CA MET A 521 6.52 9.10 -5.69
C MET A 521 7.81 9.75 -6.16
N ALA A 522 8.12 10.94 -5.63
CA ALA A 522 9.32 11.72 -5.92
C ALA A 522 10.08 12.00 -4.62
N PRO A 523 11.35 12.44 -4.67
CA PRO A 523 12.12 12.71 -3.49
C PRO A 523 11.43 13.68 -2.53
N ASP A 524 11.58 13.46 -1.23
CA ASP A 524 11.21 14.42 -0.19
C ASP A 524 12.07 15.69 -0.32
N LEU A 525 11.42 16.84 -0.41
CA LEU A 525 12.04 18.15 -0.61
C LEU A 525 12.25 18.94 0.70
N SER A 526 11.87 18.37 1.85
CA SER A 526 11.89 19.08 3.14
C SER A 526 13.24 19.72 3.46
N TRP A 527 14.32 19.15 2.96
CA TRP A 527 15.69 19.61 3.19
C TRP A 527 16.49 19.83 1.91
N GLU A 528 15.80 20.09 0.81
CA GLU A 528 16.42 20.21 -0.51
C GLU A 528 17.43 21.38 -0.57
N GLY A 529 17.16 22.48 0.11
CA GLY A 529 18.09 23.63 0.18
C GLY A 529 19.42 23.32 0.87
N SER A 530 19.44 22.35 1.81
CA SER A 530 20.68 21.84 2.39
C SER A 530 21.37 20.81 1.52
N ALA A 531 20.58 20.07 0.70
CA ALA A 531 21.09 18.95 -0.08
C ALA A 531 21.80 19.38 -1.37
N VAL A 532 21.19 20.30 -2.13
CA VAL A 532 21.64 20.63 -3.49
C VAL A 532 22.32 21.99 -3.60
N GLN A 533 23.10 22.16 -4.66
CA GLN A 533 23.68 23.45 -5.01
C GLN A 533 22.67 24.29 -5.81
N ARG A 534 22.58 25.60 -5.48
CA ARG A 534 21.62 26.52 -6.08
C ARG A 534 21.64 26.53 -7.62
N GLN A 535 22.83 26.59 -8.22
CA GLN A 535 22.99 26.60 -9.67
C GLN A 535 22.46 25.33 -10.33
N TRP A 536 22.67 24.19 -9.68
CA TRP A 536 22.15 22.93 -10.17
C TRP A 536 20.62 22.90 -10.10
N LEU A 537 20.02 23.34 -8.99
CA LEU A 537 18.56 23.35 -8.81
C LEU A 537 17.89 24.23 -9.87
N ASP A 538 18.41 25.44 -10.13
CA ASP A 538 17.89 26.31 -11.18
C ASP A 538 17.95 25.66 -12.56
N SER A 539 19.10 25.06 -12.89
CA SER A 539 19.29 24.36 -14.17
C SER A 539 18.39 23.12 -14.29
N PHE A 540 18.19 22.38 -13.20
CA PHE A 540 17.32 21.22 -13.17
C PHE A 540 15.84 21.61 -13.34
N LEU A 541 15.37 22.67 -12.68
CA LEU A 541 14.01 23.19 -12.87
C LEU A 541 13.77 23.71 -14.29
N LYS A 542 14.82 24.22 -14.96
CA LYS A 542 14.74 24.62 -16.38
C LYS A 542 14.62 23.44 -17.32
N ASN A 543 15.40 22.41 -17.05
CA ASN A 543 15.46 21.21 -17.90
C ASN A 543 15.75 19.95 -17.07
N PRO A 544 14.72 19.33 -16.49
CA PRO A 544 14.90 18.12 -15.70
C PRO A 544 15.58 17.00 -16.49
N ASN A 545 16.59 16.38 -15.90
CA ASN A 545 17.31 15.26 -16.48
C ASN A 545 17.14 13.96 -15.68
N THR A 546 17.55 12.85 -16.26
CA THR A 546 17.45 11.54 -15.62
C THR A 546 18.54 11.38 -14.55
N LEU A 547 18.14 11.35 -13.29
CA LEU A 547 19.05 11.07 -12.17
C LEU A 547 19.09 9.60 -11.76
N ARG A 548 17.99 8.89 -11.92
CA ARG A 548 17.86 7.44 -11.62
C ARG A 548 17.44 6.68 -12.86
N PRO A 549 18.39 6.05 -13.59
CA PRO A 549 18.07 5.37 -14.84
C PRO A 549 17.05 4.23 -14.71
N ALA A 550 17.03 3.54 -13.57
CA ALA A 550 16.12 2.44 -13.31
C ALA A 550 14.64 2.88 -13.15
N LEU A 551 14.38 4.14 -12.81
CA LEU A 551 13.01 4.63 -12.62
C LEU A 551 12.41 5.08 -13.95
N ILE A 552 11.19 4.64 -14.21
CA ILE A 552 10.38 5.09 -15.36
C ILE A 552 9.88 6.53 -15.10
N ARG A 553 9.51 6.84 -13.86
CA ARG A 553 8.98 8.14 -13.45
C ARG A 553 10.04 9.23 -13.56
N ARG A 554 9.67 10.35 -14.17
CA ARG A 554 10.53 11.52 -14.41
C ARG A 554 9.81 12.78 -13.97
N MET A 555 10.59 13.78 -13.49
CA MET A 555 10.05 15.09 -13.23
C MET A 555 9.63 15.75 -14.55
N PRO A 556 8.38 16.26 -14.67
CA PRO A 556 7.92 16.96 -15.86
C PRO A 556 8.70 18.25 -16.12
N LYS A 557 8.75 18.69 -17.38
CA LYS A 557 9.25 20.00 -17.75
C LYS A 557 8.11 21.03 -17.77
N PHE A 558 8.17 22.01 -16.88
CA PHE A 558 7.05 22.91 -16.62
C PHE A 558 7.06 24.22 -17.43
N ASN A 559 8.00 24.47 -18.31
CA ASN A 559 8.16 25.73 -19.06
C ASN A 559 8.12 26.99 -18.17
N LEU A 560 8.84 26.93 -17.05
CA LEU A 560 8.95 28.05 -16.11
C LEU A 560 9.69 29.23 -16.74
N THR A 561 9.20 30.46 -16.49
CA THR A 561 9.98 31.67 -16.77
C THR A 561 11.20 31.76 -15.86
N ASP A 562 12.19 32.56 -16.25
CA ASP A 562 13.39 32.76 -15.43
C ASP A 562 13.05 33.35 -14.05
N ALA A 563 12.05 34.23 -13.97
CA ALA A 563 11.58 34.80 -12.71
C ALA A 563 10.93 33.76 -11.79
N GLU A 564 10.03 32.94 -12.32
CA GLU A 564 9.37 31.86 -11.57
C GLU A 564 10.36 30.83 -11.06
N ARG A 565 11.33 30.47 -11.87
CA ARG A 565 12.39 29.54 -11.53
C ARG A 565 13.27 30.11 -10.40
N THR A 566 13.60 31.41 -10.47
CA THR A 566 14.33 32.11 -9.41
C THR A 566 13.55 32.08 -8.09
N VAL A 567 12.23 32.40 -8.13
CA VAL A 567 11.35 32.36 -6.94
C VAL A 567 11.34 30.97 -6.30
N LEU A 568 11.17 29.91 -7.07
CA LEU A 568 11.16 28.54 -6.56
C LEU A 568 12.52 28.14 -5.99
N THR A 569 13.59 28.44 -6.72
CA THR A 569 14.97 28.13 -6.30
C THR A 569 15.32 28.84 -4.99
N ASP A 570 15.08 30.15 -4.91
CA ASP A 570 15.38 30.94 -3.71
C ASP A 570 14.57 30.49 -2.51
N TYR A 571 13.30 30.18 -2.71
CA TYR A 571 12.45 29.65 -1.64
C TYR A 571 12.96 28.30 -1.12
N MET A 572 13.24 27.36 -2.01
CA MET A 572 13.77 26.04 -1.60
C MET A 572 15.11 26.16 -0.89
N MET A 573 16.02 27.00 -1.42
CA MET A 573 17.35 27.21 -0.84
C MET A 573 17.32 27.92 0.53
N THR A 574 16.27 28.67 0.85
CA THR A 574 16.17 29.42 2.11
C THR A 574 15.30 28.74 3.15
N VAL A 575 14.20 28.09 2.73
CA VAL A 575 13.19 27.54 3.64
C VAL A 575 13.44 26.06 3.94
N TYR A 576 13.87 25.27 2.94
CA TYR A 576 14.03 23.82 3.11
C TYR A 576 15.45 23.46 3.56
N GLN A 577 15.79 23.90 4.78
CA GLN A 577 17.09 23.68 5.41
C GLN A 577 16.96 22.67 6.56
N THR A 578 17.87 21.69 6.62
CA THR A 578 17.93 20.79 7.77
C THR A 578 18.56 21.47 8.98
N PRO A 579 18.01 21.29 10.19
CA PRO A 579 18.63 21.79 11.41
C PRO A 579 19.85 20.96 11.85
N LEU A 580 20.09 19.78 11.25
CA LEU A 580 21.08 18.82 11.72
C LEU A 580 22.53 19.28 11.51
N PHE A 581 22.81 20.08 10.47
CA PHE A 581 24.18 20.53 10.17
C PHE A 581 24.22 21.89 9.43
N VAL A 582 23.38 22.82 9.80
CA VAL A 582 23.20 24.14 9.15
C VAL A 582 24.52 24.95 8.98
N ARG A 583 25.61 24.55 9.63
CA ARG A 583 26.87 25.33 9.64
C ARG A 583 28.15 24.50 9.41
N ASP A 584 28.04 23.23 9.05
CA ASP A 584 29.23 22.45 8.76
C ASP A 584 29.80 22.87 7.40
N ALA A 585 30.78 23.79 7.46
CA ALA A 585 31.43 24.34 6.28
C ALA A 585 32.43 23.33 5.70
N MET A 586 31.96 22.33 4.97
CA MET A 586 32.86 21.52 4.15
C MET A 586 33.07 22.20 2.79
N PRO A 587 34.33 22.30 2.33
CA PRO A 587 34.61 22.98 1.07
C PRO A 587 34.03 22.21 -0.12
N LEU A 588 33.48 22.93 -1.12
CA LEU A 588 33.03 22.37 -2.38
C LEU A 588 34.16 21.99 -3.34
N THR A 589 35.36 22.45 -3.05
CA THR A 589 36.59 22.24 -3.86
C THR A 589 37.82 22.28 -2.95
N GLY A 590 38.99 21.94 -3.48
CA GLY A 590 40.27 22.08 -2.74
C GLY A 590 40.67 20.85 -1.94
N TYR A 591 40.06 19.70 -2.20
CA TYR A 591 40.51 18.43 -1.62
C TYR A 591 41.84 17.98 -2.21
N SER A 592 42.73 17.42 -1.40
CA SER A 592 44.01 16.91 -1.92
C SER A 592 43.83 15.71 -2.86
N PRO A 593 44.68 15.53 -3.86
CA PRO A 593 44.63 14.39 -4.75
C PRO A 593 44.66 13.03 -4.01
N GLU A 594 45.44 12.96 -2.92
CA GLU A 594 45.58 11.74 -2.09
C GLU A 594 44.27 11.41 -1.40
N LEU A 595 43.55 12.42 -0.89
CA LEU A 595 42.27 12.22 -0.24
C LEU A 595 41.20 11.76 -1.25
N VAL A 596 41.19 12.35 -2.46
CA VAL A 596 40.32 11.96 -3.56
C VAL A 596 40.60 10.52 -3.99
N GLU A 597 41.88 10.15 -4.12
CA GLU A 597 42.26 8.78 -4.51
C GLU A 597 41.91 7.77 -3.40
N LYS A 598 42.09 8.10 -2.11
CA LYS A 598 41.62 7.27 -1.01
C LYS A 598 40.11 7.05 -1.12
N GLY A 599 39.34 8.12 -1.38
CA GLY A 599 37.91 8.03 -1.57
C GLY A 599 37.50 7.15 -2.75
N ARG A 600 38.25 7.24 -3.86
CA ARG A 600 38.05 6.37 -5.04
C ARG A 600 38.25 4.90 -4.68
N GLN A 601 39.30 4.55 -3.96
CA GLN A 601 39.56 3.19 -3.50
C GLN A 601 38.47 2.68 -2.59
N LEU A 602 38.00 3.50 -1.64
CA LEU A 602 36.89 3.15 -0.75
C LEU A 602 35.60 2.89 -1.52
N PHE A 603 35.31 3.70 -2.53
CA PHE A 603 34.12 3.58 -3.38
C PHE A 603 34.08 2.26 -4.15
N TYR A 604 35.23 1.84 -4.73
CA TYR A 604 35.32 0.66 -5.60
C TYR A 604 35.71 -0.64 -4.89
N SER A 605 36.28 -0.59 -3.69
CA SER A 605 36.82 -1.78 -3.03
C SER A 605 36.18 -2.08 -1.68
N ARG A 606 36.14 -1.12 -0.76
CA ARG A 606 35.72 -1.37 0.62
C ARG A 606 34.20 -1.35 0.79
N TYR A 607 33.56 -0.35 0.20
CA TYR A 607 32.11 -0.14 0.38
C TYR A 607 31.30 -0.56 -0.85
N ASP A 608 31.94 -0.91 -1.96
CA ASP A 608 31.35 -1.42 -3.21
C ASP A 608 30.15 -0.59 -3.73
N CYS A 609 30.25 0.74 -3.61
CA CYS A 609 29.18 1.67 -3.98
C CYS A 609 28.79 1.55 -5.48
N GLN A 610 29.76 1.12 -6.34
CA GLN A 610 29.56 0.89 -7.77
C GLN A 610 28.53 -0.19 -8.10
N SER A 611 28.20 -1.07 -7.15
CA SER A 611 27.17 -2.10 -7.34
C SER A 611 25.77 -1.49 -7.51
N CYS A 612 25.55 -0.32 -6.91
CA CYS A 612 24.27 0.40 -6.98
C CYS A 612 24.37 1.72 -7.76
N HIS A 613 25.53 2.40 -7.73
CA HIS A 613 25.74 3.74 -8.28
C HIS A 613 26.72 3.74 -9.46
N MET A 614 26.45 4.59 -10.43
CA MET A 614 27.31 4.82 -11.58
C MET A 614 28.07 6.15 -11.44
N VAL A 615 29.40 6.10 -11.35
CA VAL A 615 30.30 7.26 -11.46
C VAL A 615 30.91 7.33 -12.85
N ASN A 616 31.41 6.20 -13.38
CA ASN A 616 31.97 6.08 -14.73
C ASN A 616 31.06 5.23 -15.61
N PRO A 617 30.31 5.82 -16.56
CA PRO A 617 29.37 5.08 -17.41
C PRO A 617 29.99 3.96 -18.26
N ASN A 618 31.30 4.02 -18.50
CA ASN A 618 32.03 3.02 -19.29
C ASN A 618 32.48 1.80 -18.48
N GLN A 619 32.46 1.89 -17.15
CA GLN A 619 32.97 0.86 -16.25
C GLN A 619 31.91 0.35 -15.27
N ASP A 620 31.10 1.26 -14.75
CA ASP A 620 30.16 0.94 -13.68
C ASP A 620 28.85 0.43 -14.25
N LYS A 621 28.27 -0.59 -13.61
CA LYS A 621 27.00 -1.20 -13.99
C LYS A 621 25.86 -0.90 -13.02
N GLY A 622 26.13 -0.18 -11.93
CA GLY A 622 25.13 0.20 -10.96
C GLY A 622 24.11 1.17 -11.54
N TYR A 623 22.82 0.82 -11.46
CA TYR A 623 21.73 1.62 -12.02
C TYR A 623 20.54 1.79 -11.05
N ILE A 624 20.60 1.14 -9.90
CA ILE A 624 19.51 1.18 -8.88
C ILE A 624 19.51 2.55 -8.18
N GLY A 625 20.71 3.02 -7.80
CA GLY A 625 20.90 4.33 -7.19
C GLY A 625 20.92 5.47 -8.23
N PRO A 626 20.87 6.74 -7.75
CA PRO A 626 21.10 7.87 -8.66
C PRO A 626 22.50 7.83 -9.26
N THR A 627 22.62 8.28 -10.52
CA THR A 627 23.94 8.46 -11.11
C THR A 627 24.75 9.50 -10.35
N LEU A 628 26.01 9.20 -10.13
CA LEU A 628 26.96 10.05 -9.39
C LEU A 628 27.99 10.73 -10.31
N THR A 629 27.87 10.60 -11.64
CA THR A 629 28.78 11.20 -12.64
C THR A 629 28.96 12.72 -12.48
N ALA A 630 27.95 13.42 -11.98
CA ALA A 630 27.96 14.85 -11.74
C ALA A 630 27.52 15.21 -10.32
N VAL A 631 27.67 14.30 -9.36
CA VAL A 631 27.19 14.49 -7.99
C VAL A 631 27.84 15.68 -7.30
N GLY A 632 29.10 15.94 -7.54
CA GLY A 632 29.82 17.08 -6.98
C GLY A 632 29.42 18.45 -7.54
N ALA A 633 28.73 18.49 -8.70
CA ALA A 633 28.10 19.70 -9.21
C ALA A 633 26.64 19.84 -8.72
N ARG A 634 26.05 18.76 -8.17
CA ARG A 634 24.67 18.70 -7.73
C ARG A 634 24.50 18.90 -6.24
N LEU A 635 25.23 18.15 -5.43
CA LEU A 635 25.04 18.10 -3.98
C LEU A 635 26.08 18.97 -3.24
N ASN A 636 25.71 19.39 -2.04
CA ASN A 636 26.60 20.05 -1.10
C ASN A 636 27.48 19.02 -0.39
N ALA A 637 28.75 19.38 -0.13
CA ALA A 637 29.71 18.48 0.50
C ALA A 637 29.28 18.04 1.90
N ALA A 638 28.78 18.97 2.73
CA ALA A 638 28.24 18.65 4.05
C ALA A 638 27.09 17.66 3.98
N TRP A 639 26.19 17.82 3.01
CA TRP A 639 25.11 16.85 2.80
C TRP A 639 25.66 15.45 2.47
N ILE A 640 26.61 15.35 1.54
CA ILE A 640 27.22 14.06 1.16
C ILE A 640 27.84 13.41 2.40
N PHE A 641 28.63 14.15 3.16
CA PHE A 641 29.30 13.65 4.36
C PHE A 641 28.31 13.07 5.38
N HIS A 642 27.31 13.85 5.77
CA HIS A 642 26.32 13.42 6.75
C HIS A 642 25.42 12.30 6.23
N TYR A 643 25.09 12.30 4.93
CA TYR A 643 24.33 11.24 4.30
C TYR A 643 25.10 9.90 4.30
N LEU A 644 26.41 9.92 4.04
CA LEU A 644 27.24 8.72 4.13
C LEU A 644 27.35 8.19 5.57
N LYS A 645 27.29 9.07 6.58
CA LYS A 645 27.32 8.70 7.99
C LYS A 645 26.02 8.09 8.48
N ASP A 646 24.89 8.68 8.11
CA ASP A 646 23.56 8.20 8.47
C ASP A 646 22.51 8.57 7.40
N PRO A 647 22.33 7.71 6.38
CA PRO A 647 21.37 7.95 5.31
C PRO A 647 19.94 8.09 5.81
N GLN A 648 19.55 7.27 6.81
CA GLN A 648 18.18 7.23 7.33
C GLN A 648 17.81 8.48 8.11
N ALA A 649 18.75 9.11 8.81
CA ALA A 649 18.50 10.37 9.50
C ALA A 649 18.15 11.52 8.54
N LEU A 650 18.75 11.53 7.34
CA LEU A 650 18.50 12.56 6.32
C LEU A 650 17.41 12.23 5.32
N ARG A 651 17.21 10.96 5.02
CA ARG A 651 16.19 10.45 4.09
C ARG A 651 15.54 9.19 4.67
N PRO A 652 14.61 9.33 5.61
CA PRO A 652 13.89 8.18 6.17
C PRO A 652 13.27 7.31 5.06
N GLY A 653 13.47 5.99 5.15
CA GLY A 653 12.98 5.05 4.14
C GLY A 653 13.88 4.95 2.88
N THR A 654 15.06 5.57 2.84
CA THR A 654 16.04 5.32 1.77
C THR A 654 16.53 3.88 1.80
N ILE A 655 16.73 3.30 0.61
CA ILE A 655 17.36 1.97 0.46
C ILE A 655 18.89 2.02 0.62
N GLU A 656 19.48 3.21 0.73
CA GLU A 656 20.92 3.37 0.98
C GLU A 656 21.28 2.77 2.34
N PRO A 657 22.17 1.76 2.40
CA PRO A 657 22.54 1.12 3.67
C PRO A 657 23.40 2.05 4.53
N ASN A 658 23.19 2.01 5.84
CA ASN A 658 24.12 2.64 6.78
C ASN A 658 25.36 1.76 6.90
N GLN A 659 26.47 2.19 6.32
CA GLN A 659 27.75 1.48 6.30
C GLN A 659 28.59 1.70 7.57
N HIS A 660 28.07 2.47 8.55
CA HIS A 660 28.79 2.82 9.79
C HIS A 660 30.21 3.33 9.56
N MET A 661 30.36 4.23 8.56
CA MET A 661 31.64 4.75 8.12
C MET A 661 32.33 5.57 9.23
N SER A 662 33.68 5.49 9.31
CA SER A 662 34.45 6.44 10.09
C SER A 662 34.39 7.85 9.48
N ASP A 663 34.69 8.88 10.26
CA ASP A 663 34.73 10.27 9.74
C ASP A 663 35.78 10.43 8.65
N GLU A 664 36.93 9.76 8.77
CA GLU A 664 37.99 9.79 7.76
C GLU A 664 37.54 9.15 6.42
N ASP A 665 36.85 8.02 6.48
CA ASP A 665 36.35 7.36 5.28
C ASP A 665 35.23 8.16 4.63
N ALA A 666 34.31 8.72 5.42
CA ALA A 666 33.24 9.59 4.92
C ALA A 666 33.79 10.87 4.29
N GLN A 667 34.88 11.47 4.88
CA GLN A 667 35.58 12.63 4.30
C GLN A 667 36.26 12.28 2.97
N ALA A 668 36.95 11.13 2.89
CA ALA A 668 37.60 10.70 1.67
C ALA A 668 36.58 10.41 0.56
N LEU A 669 35.50 9.71 0.86
CA LEU A 669 34.40 9.47 -0.08
C LEU A 669 33.75 10.79 -0.52
N THR A 670 33.52 11.71 0.41
CA THR A 670 32.99 13.04 0.07
C THR A 670 33.90 13.76 -0.91
N ALA A 671 35.23 13.75 -0.65
CA ALA A 671 36.21 14.37 -1.54
C ALA A 671 36.19 13.76 -2.95
N PHE A 672 36.11 12.43 -3.05
CA PHE A 672 35.99 11.72 -4.33
C PHE A 672 34.69 12.07 -5.05
N LEU A 673 33.56 12.06 -4.36
CA LEU A 673 32.26 12.40 -4.93
C LEU A 673 32.17 13.88 -5.34
N MET A 674 32.75 14.78 -4.59
CA MET A 674 32.83 16.20 -4.94
C MET A 674 33.70 16.49 -6.16
N ALA A 675 34.66 15.61 -6.47
CA ALA A 675 35.44 15.66 -7.69
C ALA A 675 34.66 15.28 -8.95
N GLN A 676 33.53 14.59 -8.81
CA GLN A 676 32.66 14.16 -9.91
C GLN A 676 31.79 15.33 -10.40
N LYS A 677 32.31 16.15 -11.33
CA LYS A 677 31.61 17.35 -11.84
C LYS A 677 30.84 17.12 -13.15
N GLY A 678 30.91 15.93 -13.72
CA GLY A 678 30.41 15.66 -15.07
C GLY A 678 31.32 16.27 -16.16
N ALA A 679 31.18 15.82 -17.39
CA ALA A 679 31.82 16.50 -18.52
C ALA A 679 31.09 17.83 -18.77
N ALA A 680 31.79 18.95 -18.70
CA ALA A 680 31.24 20.25 -19.06
C ALA A 680 30.69 20.17 -20.51
N GLY A 681 29.36 20.15 -20.68
CA GLY A 681 28.74 20.28 -21.99
C GLY A 681 28.07 19.06 -22.61
N GLN A 682 27.97 17.90 -21.93
CA GLN A 682 27.12 16.80 -22.44
C GLN A 682 25.74 16.87 -21.79
N GLY A 683 24.86 17.71 -22.35
CA GLY A 683 23.44 17.48 -22.31
C GLY A 683 23.18 16.12 -22.99
N ALA A 684 22.66 15.18 -22.21
CA ALA A 684 22.41 13.83 -22.67
C ALA A 684 21.50 13.87 -23.91
N LYS A 685 22.08 13.58 -25.05
CA LYS A 685 21.34 12.97 -26.17
C LYS A 685 21.25 11.48 -25.84
N GLN A 686 20.11 11.08 -25.26
CA GLN A 686 19.52 9.74 -25.42
C GLN A 686 18.03 9.83 -25.18
#